data_a247c457f36480d6b30dbd2ea5d3d541
#
_entry.id   a247c457f36480d6b30dbd2ea5d3d541
#
_cell.length_a   1.000
_cell.length_b   1.000
_cell.length_c   1.000
_cell.angle_alpha   90.00
_cell.angle_beta   90.00
_cell.angle_gamma   90.00
#
_symmetry.space_group_name_H-M   'P 1'
#
loop_
_entity.id
_entity.type
_entity.pdbx_description
1 polymer ?
#
loop_
_entity_poly.entity_id
_entity_poly.type
_entity_poly.pdbx_seq_one_letter_code
_entity_poly.pdbx_strand_id
1 'polypeptide(L)'
;MSPDDAMEMGGIHRRHSLERHDSDFFASLSTIGVDITDLNQKHESREELLPRHTEYTFAASSRYPPAETDHGPKWWDKGYLLQDLWTSSWNMYFFLVIGLGFAIGHHAYYKSLENTLVYNDEQLTTLRYGTALAFAAKASMVAAVLLAFREQIWATFSTKFLRVTTLNDMFAAPETPLSLLNLEFLWKAKIAAALAIYCWISPLSVILTTSTLIAMPSVEIENTTCPGVRTLNFRFEDTTDWRNGGKINDLYQQSLSYWNQTSEDKNDPHFFDYYTAPSDNAKEFMQTSTYLQRPIIDQENTFEVCERGWNCTVEIRFVGPAYNCSEIRRGVNGELGGPGFLQQSSGKAMIPFDVRRLAPTGNFTYIAQTLHGEYGYPQLDAVRSGGMPVMEPPYPEHLGAFRTEPIIWIGYSELNASYNYTEFMNTSAEVRNPWAFTPVVIACEHFEANYTAEIAYSDGMQIPTIKKMEMIAPVINTTYIPELKVVDGTLDDTVAVPQSNYVYPNVTAAYRRTAGYHSMGLYLRQRLNGTIQGTGRVQQSKVIYTSLTDPRFHLVRPNVTQLIEAWYGNLLMSMFARPRFQAVVWAAQTGEQTGTRRTGIGPAENYLYDCTRSRPAVRYHYRTRILVSVYGILIFLGFLGITAGTIAIRRNGGVSRGTGFSSIVEATRGPTLDRMDWSAGKEYGPVKIGYGLLKIRDGDFKRPDGEILGNDVNAMPSRSRFGFGFEGDVDQLKPG
;
A
#
# COMPACT_ATOMS: atom_id res chain seq x y z
N MET A 1 39.42 -20.71 -53.86
CA MET A 1 38.79 -22.01 -54.03
C MET A 1 37.40 -21.90 -53.43
N SER A 2 36.43 -21.80 -54.31
CA SER A 2 34.98 -21.89 -54.12
C SER A 2 34.59 -23.37 -54.23
N PRO A 3 33.33 -23.79 -54.13
CA PRO A 3 32.17 -23.40 -53.28
C PRO A 3 31.43 -24.66 -52.71
N ASP A 4 30.23 -24.40 -52.19
CA ASP A 4 29.09 -25.33 -52.05
C ASP A 4 29.08 -26.25 -50.80
N ASP A 5 28.15 -25.94 -49.92
CA ASP A 5 27.04 -26.87 -49.65
C ASP A 5 25.87 -26.13 -48.97
N ALA A 6 24.78 -26.11 -49.70
CA ALA A 6 23.47 -25.70 -49.28
C ALA A 6 22.80 -26.84 -48.48
N MET A 7 22.10 -26.52 -47.39
CA MET A 7 21.05 -27.35 -46.85
C MET A 7 19.87 -26.50 -46.34
N GLU A 8 18.76 -26.66 -47.04
CA GLU A 8 17.40 -26.24 -46.69
C GLU A 8 17.00 -26.66 -45.27
N MET A 9 16.31 -25.78 -44.57
CA MET A 9 15.21 -26.22 -43.69
C MET A 9 14.22 -25.08 -43.44
N GLY A 10 13.07 -25.20 -44.02
CA GLY A 10 11.77 -25.21 -43.44
C GLY A 10 11.28 -23.94 -42.74
N GLY A 11 10.51 -23.14 -43.51
CA GLY A 11 9.74 -22.03 -42.94
C GLY A 11 8.58 -22.49 -42.04
N ILE A 12 8.38 -21.81 -40.92
CA ILE A 12 7.11 -21.76 -40.20
C ILE A 12 6.74 -20.32 -40.01
N HIS A 13 5.84 -19.83 -40.82
CA HIS A 13 5.07 -18.62 -40.57
C HIS A 13 4.20 -18.81 -39.31
N ARG A 14 4.39 -18.01 -38.29
CA ARG A 14 3.34 -17.70 -37.31
C ARG A 14 3.10 -16.20 -37.30
N ARG A 15 1.98 -15.83 -37.89
CA ARG A 15 1.30 -14.55 -37.66
C ARG A 15 0.90 -14.52 -36.18
N HIS A 16 1.32 -13.52 -35.42
CA HIS A 16 0.66 -13.12 -34.19
C HIS A 16 -0.26 -11.94 -34.48
N SER A 17 -1.56 -12.24 -34.48
CA SER A 17 -2.63 -11.27 -34.37
C SER A 17 -2.61 -10.70 -32.94
N LEU A 18 -2.59 -9.37 -32.84
CA LEU A 18 -2.95 -8.61 -31.67
C LEU A 18 -4.45 -8.74 -31.43
N GLU A 19 -4.86 -9.54 -30.46
CA GLU A 19 -6.20 -9.50 -29.89
C GLU A 19 -6.14 -8.93 -28.47
N ARG A 20 -7.05 -7.99 -28.24
CA ARG A 20 -7.30 -7.26 -27.01
C ARG A 20 -7.65 -8.21 -25.88
N HIS A 21 -6.96 -8.11 -24.76
CA HIS A 21 -7.39 -8.62 -23.48
C HIS A 21 -8.10 -7.50 -22.69
N ASP A 22 -9.42 -7.40 -22.89
CA ASP A 22 -10.33 -6.69 -22.00
C ASP A 22 -11.63 -7.50 -21.93
N SER A 23 -11.66 -8.60 -21.15
CA SER A 23 -12.93 -9.27 -20.79
C SER A 23 -12.82 -10.39 -19.74
N ASP A 24 -11.78 -10.51 -18.96
CA ASP A 24 -11.70 -11.62 -17.97
C ASP A 24 -11.88 -11.21 -16.50
N PHE A 25 -12.55 -10.08 -16.23
CA PHE A 25 -12.87 -9.69 -14.84
C PHE A 25 -14.29 -10.07 -14.38
N PHE A 26 -15.13 -10.64 -15.26
CA PHE A 26 -16.51 -11.04 -14.89
C PHE A 26 -16.79 -12.55 -14.93
N ALA A 27 -15.81 -13.40 -15.15
CA ALA A 27 -16.03 -14.86 -15.28
C ALA A 27 -15.67 -15.68 -14.03
N SER A 28 -15.32 -15.09 -12.89
CA SER A 28 -14.98 -15.87 -11.68
C SER A 28 -16.04 -15.87 -10.58
N LEU A 29 -17.30 -15.51 -10.88
CA LEU A 29 -18.43 -15.50 -9.93
C LEU A 29 -19.49 -16.57 -10.18
N SER A 30 -19.23 -17.59 -10.99
CA SER A 30 -20.22 -18.65 -11.31
C SER A 30 -19.79 -20.08 -10.99
N THR A 31 -18.94 -20.28 -9.97
CA THR A 31 -18.57 -21.65 -9.57
C THR A 31 -18.66 -21.82 -8.04
N ILE A 32 -19.85 -21.53 -7.49
CA ILE A 32 -20.33 -22.21 -6.29
C ILE A 32 -21.63 -22.89 -6.71
N GLY A 33 -21.46 -24.06 -7.31
CA GLY A 33 -22.54 -24.99 -7.55
C GLY A 33 -23.01 -25.55 -6.21
N VAL A 34 -24.09 -25.00 -5.67
CA VAL A 34 -24.90 -25.67 -4.68
C VAL A 34 -25.85 -26.57 -5.47
N ASP A 35 -25.58 -27.86 -5.37
CA ASP A 35 -26.38 -28.92 -5.97
C ASP A 35 -27.79 -28.92 -5.34
N ILE A 36 -28.79 -28.41 -6.10
CA ILE A 36 -30.19 -28.30 -5.68
C ILE A 36 -30.93 -29.65 -5.86
N THR A 37 -30.23 -30.73 -6.15
CA THR A 37 -30.84 -32.06 -6.37
C THR A 37 -31.10 -32.87 -5.10
N ASP A 38 -30.58 -32.46 -3.93
CA ASP A 38 -30.78 -33.20 -2.68
C ASP A 38 -31.96 -32.73 -1.81
N LEU A 39 -32.72 -31.73 -2.23
CA LEU A 39 -33.89 -31.23 -1.50
C LEU A 39 -35.24 -31.79 -2.01
N ASN A 40 -35.27 -32.52 -3.12
CA ASN A 40 -36.49 -33.08 -3.67
C ASN A 40 -36.72 -34.57 -3.32
N GLN A 41 -35.83 -35.20 -2.58
CA GLN A 41 -35.98 -36.63 -2.23
C GLN A 41 -36.46 -36.90 -0.79
N LYS A 42 -36.88 -35.85 -0.07
CA LYS A 42 -37.43 -35.98 1.30
C LYS A 42 -38.89 -35.55 1.45
N HIS A 43 -39.62 -35.34 0.35
CA HIS A 43 -41.02 -34.94 0.40
C HIS A 43 -42.02 -35.96 -0.17
N GLU A 44 -41.58 -37.19 -0.48
CA GLU A 44 -42.43 -38.22 -1.10
C GLU A 44 -42.71 -39.43 -0.20
N SER A 45 -42.87 -39.22 1.11
CA SER A 45 -43.35 -40.30 1.99
C SER A 45 -44.11 -39.77 3.20
N ARG A 46 -45.16 -38.96 2.95
CA ARG A 46 -46.16 -38.61 3.96
C ARG A 46 -47.50 -38.18 3.36
N GLU A 47 -48.00 -38.97 2.41
CA GLU A 47 -49.41 -39.00 2.04
C GLU A 47 -49.96 -40.34 2.50
N GLU A 48 -50.49 -40.38 3.69
CA GLU A 48 -51.56 -41.29 4.13
C GLU A 48 -51.99 -40.85 5.53
N LEU A 49 -53.27 -40.46 5.61
CA LEU A 49 -54.16 -40.34 6.76
C LEU A 49 -54.89 -38.98 6.84
N LEU A 50 -55.85 -38.83 5.93
CA LEU A 50 -56.98 -37.94 6.17
C LEU A 50 -58.23 -38.84 6.50
N PRO A 51 -58.81 -38.70 7.65
CA PRO A 51 -60.16 -39.30 7.89
C PRO A 51 -61.24 -38.29 7.46
N ARG A 52 -62.23 -38.91 6.88
CA ARG A 52 -63.50 -38.43 6.33
C ARG A 52 -64.25 -37.40 7.16
N HIS A 53 -64.92 -36.51 6.42
CA HIS A 53 -66.04 -35.68 6.83
C HIS A 53 -66.98 -36.33 7.73
N THR A 54 -67.30 -35.73 8.86
CA THR A 54 -68.56 -35.93 9.61
C THR A 54 -69.26 -34.59 9.74
N GLU A 55 -70.41 -34.49 9.14
CA GLU A 55 -71.42 -33.45 9.35
C GLU A 55 -71.72 -33.26 10.81
N TYR A 56 -71.60 -32.07 11.36
CA TYR A 56 -72.22 -31.74 12.65
C TYR A 56 -73.37 -30.79 12.45
N THR A 57 -74.57 -31.37 12.67
CA THR A 57 -75.80 -30.66 12.89
C THR A 57 -75.76 -29.82 14.17
N PHE A 58 -76.08 -28.55 14.05
CA PHE A 58 -76.23 -27.63 15.17
C PHE A 58 -77.51 -28.00 15.94
N ALA A 59 -77.35 -28.47 17.19
CA ALA A 59 -78.38 -28.45 18.18
C ALA A 59 -78.14 -27.36 19.20
N ALA A 60 -79.00 -26.37 19.22
CA ALA A 60 -78.99 -25.29 20.21
C ALA A 60 -79.44 -25.88 21.57
N SER A 61 -78.54 -25.82 22.54
CA SER A 61 -78.86 -26.04 23.95
C SER A 61 -78.16 -25.04 24.83
N SER A 62 -78.91 -24.05 25.29
CA SER A 62 -78.55 -23.08 26.32
C SER A 62 -78.41 -23.79 27.67
N ARG A 63 -77.18 -23.79 28.23
CA ARG A 63 -76.99 -23.91 29.69
C ARG A 63 -75.69 -23.23 30.08
N TYR A 64 -75.78 -22.12 30.80
CA TYR A 64 -74.71 -21.56 31.54
C TYR A 64 -74.31 -22.46 32.70
N PRO A 65 -73.07 -22.82 32.92
CA PRO A 65 -72.60 -23.32 34.20
C PRO A 65 -72.33 -22.19 35.16
N PRO A 66 -72.49 -22.42 36.48
CA PRO A 66 -72.29 -21.38 37.50
C PRO A 66 -70.83 -21.07 37.73
N ALA A 67 -70.61 -19.83 38.22
CA ALA A 67 -69.33 -19.34 38.60
C ALA A 67 -68.63 -20.25 39.64
N GLU A 68 -67.45 -20.74 39.25
CA GLU A 68 -66.55 -21.44 40.16
C GLU A 68 -65.46 -20.48 40.62
N THR A 69 -65.33 -20.36 41.90
CA THR A 69 -64.44 -19.55 42.68
C THR A 69 -63.02 -20.12 42.65
N ASP A 70 -62.06 -19.19 42.55
CA ASP A 70 -60.79 -19.22 43.18
C ASP A 70 -59.81 -20.35 42.89
N HIS A 71 -58.89 -20.11 41.95
CA HIS A 71 -57.56 -20.74 41.94
C HIS A 71 -56.50 -19.72 41.64
N GLY A 72 -55.54 -19.61 42.55
CA GLY A 72 -54.41 -18.67 42.53
C GLY A 72 -53.57 -18.65 41.25
N PRO A 73 -52.75 -17.65 41.04
CA PRO A 73 -52.16 -17.26 39.77
C PRO A 73 -51.24 -18.37 39.21
N LYS A 74 -51.69 -19.03 38.15
CA LYS A 74 -50.83 -19.93 37.38
C LYS A 74 -49.81 -19.11 36.63
N TRP A 75 -48.56 -19.54 36.62
CA TRP A 75 -47.42 -18.88 36.02
C TRP A 75 -47.58 -18.53 34.48
N TRP A 76 -48.60 -18.98 33.82
CA TRP A 76 -49.02 -18.61 32.47
C TRP A 76 -49.59 -17.20 32.37
N ASP A 77 -49.98 -16.55 33.48
CA ASP A 77 -50.53 -15.21 33.46
C ASP A 77 -49.47 -14.10 33.24
N LYS A 78 -48.17 -14.47 33.17
CA LYS A 78 -47.11 -13.51 32.82
C LYS A 78 -47.24 -12.93 31.41
N GLY A 79 -47.99 -13.54 30.53
CA GLY A 79 -48.30 -13.03 29.19
C GLY A 79 -49.10 -11.71 29.22
N TYR A 80 -50.00 -11.57 30.14
CA TYR A 80 -50.81 -10.35 30.30
C TYR A 80 -49.96 -9.17 30.81
N LEU A 81 -49.04 -9.42 31.75
CA LEU A 81 -48.10 -8.41 32.24
C LEU A 81 -47.17 -7.88 31.12
N LEU A 82 -46.71 -8.78 30.24
CA LEU A 82 -45.90 -8.37 29.08
C LEU A 82 -46.74 -7.59 28.06
N GLN A 83 -48.01 -7.94 27.89
CA GLN A 83 -48.91 -7.26 26.98
C GLN A 83 -49.27 -5.85 27.49
N ASP A 84 -49.50 -5.69 28.81
CA ASP A 84 -49.74 -4.38 29.44
C ASP A 84 -48.48 -3.50 29.42
N LEU A 85 -47.30 -4.08 29.65
CA LEU A 85 -46.05 -3.35 29.46
C LEU A 85 -45.88 -2.87 28.00
N TRP A 86 -46.22 -3.73 27.02
CA TRP A 86 -46.11 -3.38 25.59
C TRP A 86 -47.09 -2.30 25.16
N THR A 87 -48.25 -2.19 25.78
CA THR A 87 -49.27 -1.19 25.47
C THR A 87 -49.03 0.15 26.14
N SER A 88 -48.13 0.21 27.13
CA SER A 88 -47.81 1.41 27.87
C SER A 88 -47.11 2.48 26.99
N SER A 89 -47.58 3.72 27.06
CA SER A 89 -46.99 4.87 26.33
C SER A 89 -45.55 5.15 26.68
N TRP A 90 -45.05 4.67 27.83
CA TRP A 90 -43.66 4.78 28.25
C TRP A 90 -42.70 4.01 27.34
N ASN A 91 -43.20 3.00 26.65
CA ASN A 91 -42.38 2.16 25.78
C ASN A 91 -41.78 2.93 24.59
N MET A 92 -42.40 4.01 24.13
CA MET A 92 -41.82 4.84 23.05
C MET A 92 -40.50 5.50 23.50
N TYR A 93 -40.39 5.93 24.76
CA TYR A 93 -39.14 6.47 25.31
C TYR A 93 -38.11 5.36 25.56
N PHE A 94 -38.54 4.24 26.05
CA PHE A 94 -37.70 3.06 26.29
C PHE A 94 -37.04 2.58 24.99
N PHE A 95 -37.82 2.39 23.94
CA PHE A 95 -37.27 2.00 22.63
C PHE A 95 -36.37 3.06 22.01
N LEU A 96 -36.64 4.35 22.23
CA LEU A 96 -35.73 5.41 21.79
C LEU A 96 -34.37 5.29 22.48
N VAL A 97 -34.33 5.08 23.80
CA VAL A 97 -33.08 4.93 24.55
C VAL A 97 -32.30 3.70 24.11
N ILE A 98 -32.99 2.57 23.89
CA ILE A 98 -32.40 1.35 23.38
C ILE A 98 -31.80 1.58 21.99
N GLY A 99 -32.55 2.22 21.09
CA GLY A 99 -32.10 2.53 19.75
C GLY A 99 -30.89 3.43 19.73
N LEU A 100 -30.84 4.43 20.61
CA LEU A 100 -29.66 5.28 20.83
C LEU A 100 -28.46 4.46 21.34
N GLY A 101 -28.71 3.54 22.29
CA GLY A 101 -27.69 2.64 22.81
C GLY A 101 -27.05 1.76 21.72
N PHE A 102 -27.86 1.18 20.84
CA PHE A 102 -27.36 0.39 19.71
C PHE A 102 -26.62 1.26 18.68
N ALA A 103 -27.06 2.49 18.41
CA ALA A 103 -26.37 3.40 17.52
C ALA A 103 -24.98 3.80 18.07
N ILE A 104 -24.88 4.07 19.37
CA ILE A 104 -23.60 4.33 20.06
C ILE A 104 -22.72 3.07 20.05
N GLY A 105 -23.31 1.91 20.34
CA GLY A 105 -22.60 0.62 20.29
C GLY A 105 -22.04 0.32 18.90
N HIS A 106 -22.81 0.58 17.83
CA HIS A 106 -22.34 0.45 16.46
C HIS A 106 -21.17 1.38 16.14
N HIS A 107 -21.27 2.66 16.56
CA HIS A 107 -20.17 3.61 16.43
C HIS A 107 -18.92 3.14 17.16
N ALA A 108 -19.05 2.72 18.42
CA ALA A 108 -17.93 2.24 19.24
C ALA A 108 -17.27 1.01 18.63
N TYR A 109 -18.08 0.07 18.14
CA TYR A 109 -17.61 -1.15 17.46
C TYR A 109 -16.81 -0.82 16.20
N TYR A 110 -17.33 0.04 15.31
CA TYR A 110 -16.58 0.41 14.10
C TYR A 110 -15.35 1.27 14.40
N LYS A 111 -15.40 2.07 15.45
CA LYS A 111 -14.25 2.85 15.89
C LYS A 111 -13.12 1.99 16.45
N SER A 112 -13.44 0.90 17.14
CA SER A 112 -12.44 -0.06 17.63
C SER A 112 -11.75 -0.84 16.50
N LEU A 113 -12.41 -0.96 15.34
CA LEU A 113 -11.87 -1.64 14.17
C LEU A 113 -11.05 -0.70 13.26
N GLU A 114 -11.10 0.61 13.48
CA GLU A 114 -10.37 1.57 12.64
C GLU A 114 -8.87 1.28 12.66
N ASN A 115 -8.25 1.16 11.46
CA ASN A 115 -6.84 0.84 11.24
C ASN A 115 -6.39 -0.57 11.64
N THR A 116 -7.29 -1.47 12.05
CA THR A 116 -6.93 -2.86 12.28
C THR A 116 -6.78 -3.62 10.95
N LEU A 117 -5.95 -4.67 10.97
CA LEU A 117 -5.77 -5.56 9.82
C LEU A 117 -7.04 -6.35 9.52
N VAL A 118 -7.32 -6.51 8.24
CA VAL A 118 -8.44 -7.32 7.76
C VAL A 118 -7.95 -8.73 7.47
N TYR A 119 -8.39 -9.70 8.27
CA TYR A 119 -8.17 -11.11 7.98
C TYR A 119 -9.36 -11.65 7.17
N ASN A 120 -9.10 -12.38 6.10
CA ASN A 120 -10.15 -12.83 5.17
C ASN A 120 -11.28 -13.59 5.87
N ASP A 121 -10.95 -14.41 6.87
CA ASP A 121 -11.93 -15.23 7.59
C ASP A 121 -12.82 -14.41 8.55
N GLU A 122 -12.32 -13.28 9.04
CA GLU A 122 -13.02 -12.44 10.01
C GLU A 122 -13.81 -11.29 9.37
N GLN A 123 -13.49 -10.91 8.14
CA GLN A 123 -14.11 -9.76 7.47
C GLN A 123 -15.64 -9.89 7.41
N LEU A 124 -16.13 -11.06 6.99
CA LEU A 124 -17.55 -11.31 6.86
C LEU A 124 -18.27 -11.28 8.22
N THR A 125 -17.64 -11.83 9.23
CA THR A 125 -18.16 -11.86 10.60
C THR A 125 -18.24 -10.45 11.19
N THR A 126 -17.22 -9.65 10.99
CA THR A 126 -17.18 -8.23 11.41
C THR A 126 -18.30 -7.41 10.77
N LEU A 127 -18.54 -7.58 9.47
CA LEU A 127 -19.63 -6.90 8.76
C LEU A 127 -21.01 -7.39 9.25
N ARG A 128 -21.16 -8.66 9.57
CA ARG A 128 -22.41 -9.23 10.14
C ARG A 128 -22.75 -8.60 11.49
N TYR A 129 -21.78 -8.44 12.40
CA TYR A 129 -22.03 -7.77 13.69
C TYR A 129 -22.41 -6.30 13.51
N GLY A 130 -21.73 -5.57 12.63
CA GLY A 130 -22.10 -4.19 12.29
C GLY A 130 -23.53 -4.10 11.74
N THR A 131 -23.89 -5.00 10.83
CA THR A 131 -25.24 -5.09 10.27
C THR A 131 -26.28 -5.42 11.34
N ALA A 132 -26.01 -6.35 12.25
CA ALA A 132 -26.91 -6.70 13.35
C ALA A 132 -27.17 -5.51 14.27
N LEU A 133 -26.12 -4.75 14.63
CA LEU A 133 -26.26 -3.52 15.43
C LEU A 133 -27.08 -2.45 14.72
N ALA A 134 -26.88 -2.29 13.40
CA ALA A 134 -27.67 -1.37 12.59
C ALA A 134 -29.14 -1.74 12.53
N PHE A 135 -29.45 -3.04 12.36
CA PHE A 135 -30.82 -3.55 12.41
C PHE A 135 -31.45 -3.36 13.79
N ALA A 136 -30.74 -3.63 14.87
CA ALA A 136 -31.24 -3.46 16.24
C ALA A 136 -31.55 -1.98 16.53
N ALA A 137 -30.66 -1.06 16.13
CA ALA A 137 -30.88 0.39 16.23
C ALA A 137 -32.13 0.82 15.45
N LYS A 138 -32.22 0.42 14.18
CA LYS A 138 -33.37 0.71 13.31
C LYS A 138 -34.65 0.15 13.88
N ALA A 139 -34.68 -1.12 14.30
CA ALA A 139 -35.88 -1.78 14.82
C ALA A 139 -36.40 -1.07 16.06
N SER A 140 -35.51 -0.69 16.98
CA SER A 140 -35.88 0.03 18.20
C SER A 140 -36.42 1.42 17.89
N MET A 141 -35.79 2.17 16.98
CA MET A 141 -36.27 3.50 16.57
C MET A 141 -37.63 3.44 15.88
N VAL A 142 -37.83 2.45 15.00
CA VAL A 142 -39.12 2.25 14.33
C VAL A 142 -40.20 1.85 15.34
N ALA A 143 -39.92 0.97 16.28
CA ALA A 143 -40.86 0.60 17.35
C ALA A 143 -41.31 1.82 18.17
N ALA A 144 -40.35 2.70 18.53
CA ALA A 144 -40.64 3.96 19.24
C ALA A 144 -41.60 4.87 18.42
N VAL A 145 -41.30 5.03 17.12
CA VAL A 145 -42.09 5.91 16.23
C VAL A 145 -43.46 5.29 15.92
N LEU A 146 -43.57 3.96 15.80
CA LEU A 146 -44.88 3.27 15.63
C LEU A 146 -45.80 3.47 16.83
N LEU A 147 -45.24 3.47 18.05
CA LEU A 147 -46.04 3.79 19.25
C LEU A 147 -46.51 5.25 19.22
N ALA A 148 -45.65 6.18 18.82
CA ALA A 148 -46.03 7.59 18.65
C ALA A 148 -47.06 7.79 17.53
N PHE A 149 -46.92 7.06 16.42
CA PHE A 149 -47.89 7.05 15.32
C PHE A 149 -49.25 6.57 15.80
N ARG A 150 -49.34 5.51 16.58
CA ARG A 150 -50.56 5.00 17.16
C ARG A 150 -51.30 6.07 17.97
N GLU A 151 -50.62 6.77 18.84
CA GLU A 151 -51.20 7.86 19.65
C GLU A 151 -51.67 9.04 18.74
N GLN A 152 -50.94 9.34 17.70
CA GLN A 152 -51.22 10.43 16.78
C GLN A 152 -52.48 10.14 15.91
N ILE A 153 -52.73 8.91 15.49
CA ILE A 153 -53.94 8.56 14.74
C ILE A 153 -55.18 8.74 15.61
N TRP A 154 -55.14 8.28 16.87
CA TRP A 154 -56.27 8.49 17.80
C TRP A 154 -56.53 9.97 18.10
N ALA A 155 -55.49 10.78 18.27
CA ALA A 155 -55.63 12.25 18.40
C ALA A 155 -56.26 12.87 17.15
N THR A 156 -55.97 12.35 15.98
CA THR A 156 -56.55 12.82 14.73
C THR A 156 -58.06 12.46 14.63
N PHE A 157 -58.42 11.21 15.03
CA PHE A 157 -59.81 10.74 15.03
C PHE A 157 -60.67 11.52 16.01
N SER A 158 -60.13 11.93 17.16
CA SER A 158 -60.86 12.74 18.15
C SER A 158 -61.08 14.21 17.73
N THR A 159 -60.31 14.68 16.74
CA THR A 159 -60.37 16.09 16.33
C THR A 159 -60.95 16.31 14.94
N LYS A 160 -61.06 15.31 14.09
CA LYS A 160 -61.46 15.41 12.68
C LYS A 160 -62.39 14.31 12.24
N PHE A 161 -63.39 14.64 11.43
CA PHE A 161 -64.22 13.67 10.72
C PHE A 161 -63.53 13.25 9.42
N LEU A 162 -63.30 11.94 9.29
CA LEU A 162 -62.55 11.32 8.18
C LEU A 162 -63.46 10.28 7.47
N ARG A 163 -63.17 10.07 6.19
CA ARG A 163 -63.83 8.97 5.45
C ARG A 163 -63.40 7.60 5.99
N VAL A 164 -64.25 6.63 5.92
CA VAL A 164 -63.93 5.25 6.35
C VAL A 164 -62.76 4.70 5.60
N THR A 165 -62.59 4.99 4.27
CA THR A 165 -61.44 4.63 3.49
C THR A 165 -60.14 5.22 4.06
N THR A 166 -60.18 6.49 4.46
CA THR A 166 -59.03 7.17 5.06
C THR A 166 -58.63 6.61 6.40
N LEU A 167 -59.60 6.17 7.23
CA LEU A 167 -59.34 5.48 8.48
C LEU A 167 -58.64 4.14 8.21
N ASN A 168 -59.13 3.32 7.26
CA ASN A 168 -58.50 2.09 6.87
C ASN A 168 -57.05 2.30 6.41
N ASP A 169 -56.83 3.31 5.55
CA ASP A 169 -55.51 3.67 5.07
C ASP A 169 -54.58 4.11 6.21
N MET A 170 -55.10 4.82 7.21
CA MET A 170 -54.30 5.24 8.38
C MET A 170 -53.89 4.04 9.23
N PHE A 171 -54.73 3.06 9.41
CA PHE A 171 -54.31 1.82 10.12
C PHE A 171 -53.33 0.97 9.32
N ALA A 172 -53.52 0.91 7.99
CA ALA A 172 -52.67 0.13 7.09
C ALA A 172 -51.34 0.82 6.73
N ALA A 173 -51.19 2.13 6.95
CA ALA A 173 -50.04 2.90 6.50
C ALA A 173 -48.66 2.40 6.95
N PRO A 174 -48.47 1.84 8.17
CA PRO A 174 -47.18 1.24 8.55
C PRO A 174 -46.84 -0.04 7.79
N GLU A 175 -47.85 -0.75 7.27
CA GLU A 175 -47.71 -2.05 6.61
C GLU A 175 -47.75 -1.95 5.09
N THR A 176 -48.52 -0.96 4.57
CA THR A 176 -48.76 -0.78 3.13
C THR A 176 -48.38 0.63 2.66
N PRO A 177 -47.36 0.79 1.83
CA PRO A 177 -46.93 2.13 1.35
C PRO A 177 -48.01 2.81 0.47
N LEU A 178 -48.87 2.03 -0.22
CA LEU A 178 -49.93 2.55 -1.06
C LEU A 178 -50.96 3.36 -0.28
N SER A 179 -51.14 3.08 1.01
CA SER A 179 -52.04 3.86 1.89
C SER A 179 -51.62 5.30 2.05
N LEU A 180 -50.33 5.61 1.82
CA LEU A 180 -49.80 6.99 1.80
C LEU A 180 -50.23 7.79 0.56
N LEU A 181 -50.77 7.17 -0.47
CA LEU A 181 -51.28 7.88 -1.66
C LEU A 181 -52.66 8.53 -1.42
N ASN A 182 -53.32 8.23 -0.29
CA ASN A 182 -54.60 8.89 0.07
C ASN A 182 -54.36 10.36 0.42
N LEU A 183 -54.81 11.28 -0.44
CA LEU A 183 -54.67 12.70 -0.27
C LEU A 183 -55.34 13.24 0.98
N GLU A 184 -56.51 12.68 1.37
CA GLU A 184 -57.20 13.08 2.60
C GLU A 184 -56.35 12.73 3.83
N PHE A 185 -55.68 11.57 3.84
CA PHE A 185 -54.73 11.18 4.88
C PHE A 185 -53.56 12.17 4.97
N LEU A 186 -52.90 12.47 3.83
CA LEU A 186 -51.78 13.39 3.78
C LEU A 186 -52.14 14.82 4.24
N TRP A 187 -53.31 15.31 3.89
CA TRP A 187 -53.71 16.69 4.22
C TRP A 187 -54.31 16.79 5.63
N LYS A 188 -55.14 15.88 6.05
CA LYS A 188 -55.84 15.96 7.35
C LYS A 188 -55.02 15.40 8.50
N ALA A 189 -54.12 14.40 8.28
CA ALA A 189 -53.30 13.74 9.28
C ALA A 189 -51.81 13.88 9.02
N LYS A 190 -51.33 15.07 8.73
CA LYS A 190 -49.95 15.36 8.30
C LYS A 190 -48.87 14.73 9.18
N ILE A 191 -49.05 14.81 10.50
CA ILE A 191 -48.05 14.26 11.45
C ILE A 191 -48.03 12.71 11.38
N ALA A 192 -49.20 12.08 11.38
CA ALA A 192 -49.28 10.64 11.24
C ALA A 192 -48.71 10.14 9.90
N ALA A 193 -48.99 10.86 8.81
CA ALA A 193 -48.36 10.58 7.50
C ALA A 193 -46.83 10.66 7.54
N ALA A 194 -46.29 11.74 8.15
CA ALA A 194 -44.83 11.89 8.30
C ALA A 194 -44.20 10.76 9.12
N LEU A 195 -44.85 10.27 10.19
CA LEU A 195 -44.38 9.15 11.00
C LEU A 195 -44.43 7.84 10.22
N ALA A 196 -45.48 7.61 9.41
CA ALA A 196 -45.54 6.43 8.53
C ALA A 196 -44.42 6.48 7.46
N ILE A 197 -44.17 7.64 6.83
CA ILE A 197 -43.06 7.82 5.90
C ILE A 197 -41.69 7.53 6.56
N TYR A 198 -41.48 7.99 7.80
CA TYR A 198 -40.28 7.65 8.56
C TYR A 198 -40.05 6.14 8.65
N CYS A 199 -41.08 5.37 8.96
CA CYS A 199 -40.98 3.90 9.04
C CYS A 199 -40.56 3.29 7.71
N TRP A 200 -41.07 3.80 6.59
CA TRP A 200 -40.72 3.30 5.25
C TRP A 200 -39.31 3.71 4.78
N ILE A 201 -38.82 4.89 5.18
CA ILE A 201 -37.47 5.35 4.83
C ILE A 201 -36.40 4.74 5.75
N SER A 202 -36.77 4.33 6.97
CA SER A 202 -35.82 3.83 7.97
C SER A 202 -34.92 2.66 7.49
N PRO A 203 -35.31 1.73 6.60
CA PRO A 203 -34.43 0.67 6.10
C PRO A 203 -33.17 1.21 5.39
N LEU A 204 -33.26 2.40 4.76
CA LEU A 204 -32.11 3.03 4.12
C LEU A 204 -30.97 3.32 5.12
N SER A 205 -31.30 3.56 6.38
CA SER A 205 -30.31 3.79 7.42
C SER A 205 -29.37 2.59 7.61
N VAL A 206 -29.88 1.36 7.50
CA VAL A 206 -29.07 0.15 7.63
C VAL A 206 -28.09 0.03 6.47
N ILE A 207 -28.54 0.25 5.24
CA ILE A 207 -27.71 0.17 4.05
C ILE A 207 -26.57 1.22 4.13
N LEU A 208 -26.93 2.46 4.51
CA LEU A 208 -25.95 3.55 4.58
C LEU A 208 -24.96 3.40 5.73
N THR A 209 -25.40 2.88 6.89
CA THR A 209 -24.50 2.73 8.05
C THR A 209 -23.57 1.53 7.93
N THR A 210 -24.02 0.42 7.36
CA THR A 210 -23.16 -0.75 7.15
C THR A 210 -22.06 -0.49 6.12
N SER A 211 -22.30 0.37 5.12
CA SER A 211 -21.32 0.77 4.11
C SER A 211 -20.25 1.77 4.63
N THR A 212 -20.30 2.16 5.90
CA THR A 212 -19.34 3.11 6.47
C THR A 212 -18.01 2.50 6.90
N LEU A 213 -17.96 1.18 7.10
CA LEU A 213 -16.71 0.44 7.31
C LEU A 213 -16.27 -0.18 5.99
N ILE A 214 -15.14 0.26 5.48
CA ILE A 214 -14.58 -0.19 4.21
C ILE A 214 -13.20 -0.79 4.43
N ALA A 215 -12.89 -1.83 3.67
CA ALA A 215 -11.54 -2.39 3.60
C ALA A 215 -10.73 -1.61 2.54
N MET A 216 -9.61 -1.02 2.95
CA MET A 216 -8.72 -0.27 2.05
C MET A 216 -7.35 -0.93 1.97
N PRO A 217 -6.73 -0.96 0.77
CA PRO A 217 -5.35 -1.40 0.64
C PRO A 217 -4.44 -0.49 1.45
N SER A 218 -3.52 -1.08 2.17
CA SER A 218 -2.55 -0.43 3.04
C SER A 218 -1.22 -1.18 2.93
N VAL A 219 -0.19 -0.67 3.55
CA VAL A 219 1.09 -1.35 3.71
C VAL A 219 1.30 -1.58 5.21
N GLU A 220 1.53 -2.81 5.57
CA GLU A 220 1.99 -3.16 6.90
C GLU A 220 3.51 -2.97 6.94
N ILE A 221 4.01 -2.18 7.89
CA ILE A 221 5.43 -1.88 8.07
C ILE A 221 5.81 -2.34 9.49
N GLU A 222 6.90 -3.08 9.56
CA GLU A 222 7.42 -3.59 10.82
C GLU A 222 8.95 -3.43 10.87
N ASN A 223 9.45 -2.91 11.99
CA ASN A 223 10.88 -2.89 12.27
C ASN A 223 11.24 -4.18 13.01
N THR A 224 12.15 -4.93 12.43
CA THR A 224 12.55 -6.25 12.92
C THR A 224 14.02 -6.50 12.60
N THR A 225 14.47 -7.73 12.76
CA THR A 225 15.80 -8.16 12.33
C THR A 225 15.67 -9.16 11.19
N CYS A 226 16.48 -8.98 10.14
CA CYS A 226 16.52 -9.82 8.96
C CYS A 226 17.80 -10.68 8.97
N PRO A 227 17.71 -11.98 8.66
CA PRO A 227 18.88 -12.83 8.51
C PRO A 227 19.59 -12.57 7.18
N GLY A 228 20.87 -12.88 7.10
CA GLY A 228 21.60 -12.97 5.84
C GLY A 228 21.89 -11.66 5.13
N VAL A 229 21.78 -10.53 5.82
CA VAL A 229 22.17 -9.22 5.27
C VAL A 229 23.68 -9.15 5.08
N ARG A 230 24.13 -8.76 3.88
CA ARG A 230 25.54 -8.63 3.52
C ARG A 230 25.98 -7.18 3.52
N THR A 231 27.27 -6.97 3.82
CA THR A 231 27.97 -5.68 3.69
C THR A 231 29.34 -5.91 3.06
N LEU A 232 30.08 -4.83 2.81
CA LEU A 232 31.45 -4.87 2.28
C LEU A 232 32.46 -4.56 3.37
N ASN A 233 33.55 -5.34 3.42
CA ASN A 233 34.70 -5.06 4.26
C ASN A 233 35.99 -5.46 3.52
N PHE A 234 36.65 -4.51 2.92
CA PHE A 234 37.87 -4.71 2.13
C PHE A 234 39.10 -5.06 2.98
N ARG A 235 39.05 -4.94 4.31
CA ARG A 235 40.10 -5.41 5.21
C ARG A 235 40.31 -6.93 5.15
N PHE A 236 39.34 -7.67 4.64
CA PHE A 236 39.51 -9.10 4.40
C PHE A 236 40.43 -9.41 3.22
N GLU A 237 40.63 -8.45 2.29
CA GLU A 237 41.70 -8.57 1.28
C GLU A 237 43.09 -8.47 1.93
N ASP A 238 43.25 -7.70 3.02
CA ASP A 238 44.53 -7.47 3.72
C ASP A 238 45.12 -8.75 4.31
N THR A 239 44.28 -9.60 4.87
CA THR A 239 44.68 -10.74 5.73
C THR A 239 44.60 -12.09 5.05
N THR A 240 44.00 -12.18 3.87
CA THR A 240 43.75 -13.47 3.23
C THR A 240 44.95 -13.96 2.45
N ASP A 241 45.38 -15.17 2.72
CA ASP A 241 46.29 -15.89 1.85
C ASP A 241 45.51 -16.38 0.61
N TRP A 242 45.69 -15.69 -0.49
CA TRP A 242 45.04 -16.01 -1.76
C TRP A 242 45.47 -17.37 -2.35
N ARG A 243 46.64 -17.91 -1.95
CA ARG A 243 47.13 -19.23 -2.41
C ARG A 243 46.36 -20.38 -1.77
N ASN A 244 45.98 -20.18 -0.51
CA ASN A 244 45.25 -21.19 0.26
C ASN A 244 43.80 -20.75 0.48
N GLY A 245 43.19 -20.21 -0.53
CA GLY A 245 41.86 -19.59 -0.46
C GLY A 245 40.92 -20.39 0.45
N GLY A 246 40.42 -19.78 1.52
CA GLY A 246 39.57 -20.44 2.50
C GLY A 246 38.34 -21.05 1.83
N LYS A 247 38.08 -22.33 2.10
CA LYS A 247 36.82 -22.96 1.73
C LYS A 247 35.82 -22.73 2.84
N ILE A 248 34.64 -22.32 2.46
CA ILE A 248 33.48 -22.25 3.34
C ILE A 248 32.34 -23.00 2.66
N ASN A 249 31.84 -24.05 3.31
CA ASN A 249 30.84 -24.95 2.73
C ASN A 249 31.23 -25.45 1.34
N ASP A 250 32.49 -25.90 1.21
CA ASP A 250 33.12 -26.37 -0.04
C ASP A 250 33.27 -25.33 -1.17
N LEU A 251 32.91 -24.09 -0.93
CA LEU A 251 33.08 -22.97 -1.87
C LEU A 251 34.38 -22.23 -1.55
N TYR A 252 35.22 -22.04 -2.56
CA TYR A 252 36.43 -21.22 -2.42
C TYR A 252 36.03 -19.75 -2.36
N GLN A 253 36.61 -19.02 -1.40
CA GLN A 253 36.60 -17.59 -1.39
C GLN A 253 37.54 -17.03 -2.45
N GLN A 254 37.21 -15.85 -2.96
CA GLN A 254 37.86 -15.21 -4.09
C GLN A 254 38.40 -13.85 -3.68
N SER A 255 39.68 -13.62 -3.97
CA SER A 255 40.25 -12.26 -3.93
C SER A 255 39.93 -11.50 -5.22
N LEU A 256 39.90 -10.16 -5.11
CA LEU A 256 39.78 -9.28 -6.27
C LEU A 256 41.04 -9.27 -7.13
N SER A 257 42.18 -9.64 -6.59
CA SER A 257 43.49 -9.48 -7.20
C SER A 257 44.16 -10.83 -7.48
N TYR A 258 44.94 -10.86 -8.56
CA TYR A 258 45.82 -11.98 -8.91
C TYR A 258 47.28 -11.58 -8.60
N TRP A 259 48.04 -12.52 -8.09
CA TRP A 259 49.36 -12.29 -7.54
C TRP A 259 50.38 -13.27 -8.12
N ASN A 260 51.56 -12.78 -8.38
CA ASN A 260 52.73 -13.58 -8.63
C ASN A 260 53.69 -13.52 -7.44
N GLN A 261 54.69 -14.37 -7.44
CA GLN A 261 55.72 -14.50 -6.39
C GLN A 261 57.11 -14.36 -6.98
N THR A 262 58.03 -13.84 -6.19
CA THR A 262 59.41 -13.67 -6.60
C THR A 262 60.25 -14.92 -6.48
N SER A 263 59.85 -15.87 -5.63
CA SER A 263 60.53 -17.15 -5.40
C SER A 263 59.52 -18.26 -5.14
N GLU A 264 59.87 -19.52 -5.40
CA GLU A 264 59.09 -20.70 -5.00
C GLU A 264 59.24 -21.02 -3.50
N ASP A 265 60.41 -20.67 -2.94
CA ASP A 265 60.70 -20.83 -1.53
C ASP A 265 60.25 -19.61 -0.72
N LYS A 266 59.29 -19.82 0.15
CA LYS A 266 58.79 -18.77 1.06
C LYS A 266 59.81 -18.32 2.11
N ASN A 267 60.84 -19.13 2.34
CA ASN A 267 61.93 -18.76 3.25
C ASN A 267 63.08 -17.98 2.57
N ASP A 268 62.96 -17.80 1.26
CA ASP A 268 63.93 -16.97 0.51
C ASP A 268 63.93 -15.54 1.06
N PRO A 269 65.09 -14.96 1.43
CA PRO A 269 65.15 -13.58 1.89
C PRO A 269 64.57 -12.55 0.90
N HIS A 270 64.48 -12.89 -0.36
CA HIS A 270 63.92 -12.07 -1.44
C HIS A 270 62.50 -12.43 -1.81
N PHE A 271 61.84 -13.32 -1.04
CA PHE A 271 60.48 -13.70 -1.28
C PHE A 271 59.51 -12.58 -0.94
N PHE A 272 58.67 -12.19 -1.91
CA PHE A 272 57.47 -11.42 -1.70
C PHE A 272 56.45 -11.68 -2.80
N ASP A 273 55.17 -11.40 -2.49
CA ASP A 273 54.10 -11.43 -3.45
C ASP A 273 53.95 -10.04 -4.08
N TYR A 274 53.63 -10.02 -5.36
CA TYR A 274 53.38 -8.77 -6.06
C TYR A 274 52.12 -8.89 -6.93
N TYR A 275 51.40 -7.77 -7.03
CA TYR A 275 50.21 -7.69 -7.84
C TYR A 275 50.53 -7.77 -9.33
N THR A 276 49.69 -8.53 -10.05
CA THR A 276 49.85 -8.69 -11.50
C THR A 276 48.65 -8.19 -12.27
N ALA A 277 47.45 -8.58 -11.84
CA ALA A 277 46.19 -8.29 -12.54
C ALA A 277 44.99 -8.47 -11.60
N PRO A 278 43.80 -8.02 -11.98
CA PRO A 278 42.57 -8.53 -11.34
C PRO A 278 42.44 -10.02 -11.50
N SER A 279 41.86 -10.71 -10.52
CA SER A 279 41.54 -12.14 -10.63
C SER A 279 40.50 -12.36 -11.76
N ASP A 280 40.49 -13.59 -12.34
CA ASP A 280 39.59 -13.83 -13.49
C ASP A 280 38.10 -13.65 -13.14
N ASN A 281 37.71 -14.10 -11.94
CA ASN A 281 36.35 -13.86 -11.46
C ASN A 281 36.06 -12.36 -11.28
N ALA A 282 37.03 -11.58 -10.80
CA ALA A 282 36.89 -10.13 -10.69
C ALA A 282 36.80 -9.48 -12.08
N LYS A 283 37.62 -9.93 -13.05
CA LYS A 283 37.54 -9.44 -14.44
C LYS A 283 36.14 -9.60 -15.03
N GLU A 284 35.59 -10.83 -14.98
CA GLU A 284 34.27 -11.13 -15.52
C GLU A 284 33.16 -10.27 -14.85
N PHE A 285 33.18 -10.23 -13.54
CA PHE A 285 32.26 -9.46 -12.75
C PHE A 285 32.29 -7.96 -13.07
N MET A 286 33.49 -7.36 -13.03
CA MET A 286 33.68 -5.94 -13.28
C MET A 286 33.35 -5.57 -14.73
N GLN A 287 33.72 -6.43 -15.68
CA GLN A 287 33.37 -6.22 -17.07
C GLN A 287 31.83 -6.19 -17.25
N THR A 288 31.12 -7.14 -16.69
CA THR A 288 29.67 -7.22 -16.75
C THR A 288 29.01 -5.98 -16.13
N SER A 289 29.41 -5.61 -14.91
CA SER A 289 28.88 -4.43 -14.24
C SER A 289 29.16 -3.13 -14.99
N THR A 290 30.38 -3.01 -15.56
CA THR A 290 30.76 -1.84 -16.35
C THR A 290 29.95 -1.72 -17.64
N TYR A 291 29.56 -2.82 -18.26
CA TYR A 291 28.66 -2.82 -19.42
C TYR A 291 27.23 -2.46 -19.06
N LEU A 292 26.71 -3.00 -17.96
CA LEU A 292 25.35 -2.74 -17.50
C LEU A 292 25.12 -1.30 -17.03
N GLN A 293 26.16 -0.61 -16.53
CA GLN A 293 26.11 0.73 -15.92
C GLN A 293 25.08 0.87 -14.80
N ARG A 294 24.68 -0.25 -14.21
CA ARG A 294 23.77 -0.37 -13.07
C ARG A 294 24.21 -1.55 -12.20
N PRO A 295 23.81 -1.60 -10.93
CA PRO A 295 24.12 -2.73 -10.08
C PRO A 295 23.61 -4.04 -10.69
N ILE A 296 24.41 -5.10 -10.55
CA ILE A 296 23.96 -6.46 -10.87
C ILE A 296 22.96 -6.87 -9.79
N ILE A 297 21.79 -7.33 -10.22
CA ILE A 297 20.70 -7.75 -9.34
C ILE A 297 20.80 -9.25 -9.11
N ASP A 298 20.79 -9.67 -7.83
CA ASP A 298 20.70 -11.05 -7.43
C ASP A 298 19.24 -11.42 -7.13
N GLN A 299 18.77 -12.53 -7.67
CA GLN A 299 17.37 -12.98 -7.52
C GLN A 299 17.19 -14.03 -6.41
N GLU A 300 18.27 -14.70 -5.97
CA GLU A 300 18.14 -15.87 -5.09
C GLU A 300 18.03 -15.50 -3.59
N ASN A 301 18.56 -14.35 -3.17
CA ASN A 301 18.71 -14.03 -1.73
C ASN A 301 17.52 -13.37 -1.06
N THR A 302 16.52 -12.89 -1.80
CA THR A 302 15.43 -12.08 -1.23
C THR A 302 14.56 -12.87 -0.27
N PHE A 303 14.27 -14.13 -0.59
CA PHE A 303 13.41 -14.97 0.27
C PHE A 303 14.10 -15.44 1.56
N GLU A 304 15.42 -15.51 1.56
CA GLU A 304 16.21 -15.85 2.74
C GLU A 304 16.29 -14.67 3.72
N VAL A 305 16.33 -13.43 3.19
CA VAL A 305 16.50 -12.21 4.00
C VAL A 305 15.18 -11.71 4.57
N CYS A 306 14.11 -11.65 3.76
CA CYS A 306 12.87 -10.97 4.16
C CYS A 306 11.74 -11.89 4.58
N GLU A 307 11.89 -13.22 4.43
CA GLU A 307 10.82 -14.22 4.50
C GLU A 307 9.81 -14.11 3.35
N ARG A 308 9.05 -15.19 3.14
CA ARG A 308 8.07 -15.22 2.05
C ARG A 308 6.92 -14.25 2.27
N GLY A 309 6.60 -13.49 1.24
CA GLY A 309 5.49 -12.53 1.26
C GLY A 309 5.82 -11.16 1.86
N TRP A 310 7.07 -10.96 2.27
CA TRP A 310 7.55 -9.68 2.74
C TRP A 310 8.59 -9.07 1.80
N ASN A 311 8.52 -7.76 1.64
CA ASN A 311 9.61 -6.94 1.15
C ASN A 311 10.34 -6.34 2.33
N CYS A 312 11.65 -6.13 2.23
CA CYS A 312 12.37 -5.45 3.31
C CYS A 312 13.43 -4.48 2.79
N THR A 313 13.79 -3.52 3.62
CA THR A 313 14.85 -2.56 3.38
C THR A 313 15.82 -2.56 4.53
N VAL A 314 17.10 -2.47 4.19
CA VAL A 314 18.21 -2.51 5.16
C VAL A 314 19.16 -1.37 4.85
N GLU A 315 19.56 -0.60 5.85
CA GLU A 315 20.64 0.39 5.73
C GLU A 315 21.94 -0.23 6.21
N ILE A 316 22.97 -0.22 5.34
CA ILE A 316 24.31 -0.73 5.67
C ILE A 316 25.34 0.40 5.55
N ARG A 317 26.42 0.27 6.30
CA ARG A 317 27.56 1.20 6.26
C ARG A 317 28.86 0.43 6.09
N PHE A 318 29.71 0.93 5.21
CA PHE A 318 31.00 0.30 4.96
C PHE A 318 31.99 1.31 4.35
N VAL A 319 33.28 0.99 4.43
CA VAL A 319 34.36 1.73 3.77
C VAL A 319 34.75 0.96 2.50
N GLY A 320 34.83 1.69 1.40
CA GLY A 320 35.22 1.14 0.11
C GLY A 320 35.82 2.17 -0.84
N PRO A 321 36.26 1.75 -2.03
CA PRO A 321 36.88 2.66 -3.00
C PRO A 321 35.82 3.51 -3.70
N ALA A 322 36.20 4.74 -4.05
CA ALA A 322 35.42 5.71 -4.80
C ALA A 322 36.29 6.49 -5.78
N TYR A 323 35.68 7.14 -6.75
CA TYR A 323 36.35 8.21 -7.48
C TYR A 323 35.84 9.55 -6.98
N ASN A 324 36.77 10.48 -6.74
CA ASN A 324 36.51 11.89 -6.45
C ASN A 324 36.84 12.71 -7.69
N CYS A 325 35.82 13.19 -8.38
CA CYS A 325 35.96 13.88 -9.64
C CYS A 325 35.83 15.40 -9.46
N SER A 326 36.79 16.17 -10.00
CA SER A 326 36.75 17.61 -9.94
C SER A 326 37.07 18.26 -11.30
N GLU A 327 36.47 19.43 -11.55
CA GLU A 327 36.77 20.23 -12.71
C GLU A 327 38.11 20.93 -12.48
N ILE A 328 39.06 20.71 -13.39
CA ILE A 328 40.43 21.23 -13.30
C ILE A 328 40.61 22.50 -14.11
N ARG A 329 39.93 22.57 -15.27
CA ARG A 329 40.07 23.71 -16.18
C ARG A 329 38.81 23.85 -17.04
N ARG A 330 38.41 25.11 -17.22
CA ARG A 330 37.34 25.48 -18.16
C ARG A 330 37.81 26.54 -19.12
N GLY A 331 37.69 26.27 -20.42
CA GLY A 331 38.18 27.13 -21.48
C GLY A 331 39.67 26.91 -21.85
N VAL A 332 40.04 27.35 -23.05
CA VAL A 332 41.42 27.18 -23.59
C VAL A 332 42.45 27.89 -22.72
N ASN A 333 42.12 29.09 -22.24
CA ASN A 333 42.97 29.94 -21.41
C ASN A 333 42.45 30.03 -19.95
N GLY A 334 41.57 29.13 -19.52
CA GLY A 334 41.02 29.14 -18.18
C GLY A 334 42.11 28.93 -17.12
N GLU A 335 41.87 29.47 -15.94
CA GLU A 335 42.71 29.20 -14.77
C GLU A 335 42.60 27.74 -14.35
N LEU A 336 43.67 27.23 -13.77
CA LEU A 336 43.71 25.89 -13.21
C LEU A 336 43.02 25.92 -11.85
N GLY A 337 41.98 25.13 -11.70
CA GLY A 337 41.30 24.85 -10.44
C GLY A 337 41.58 23.43 -9.96
N GLY A 338 40.97 23.05 -8.87
CA GLY A 338 40.96 21.66 -8.37
C GLY A 338 41.83 21.43 -7.14
N PRO A 339 41.89 20.21 -6.63
CA PRO A 339 42.62 19.82 -5.43
C PRO A 339 44.12 20.05 -5.56
N GLY A 340 44.84 20.33 -4.45
CA GLY A 340 46.25 20.70 -4.41
C GLY A 340 47.20 19.64 -4.99
N PHE A 341 46.80 18.36 -5.07
CA PHE A 341 47.62 17.32 -5.68
C PHE A 341 47.82 17.49 -7.20
N LEU A 342 46.99 18.29 -7.85
CA LEU A 342 47.04 18.57 -9.29
C LEU A 342 47.83 19.83 -9.61
N GLN A 343 48.23 20.58 -8.59
CA GLN A 343 49.01 21.79 -8.75
C GLN A 343 50.50 21.48 -8.60
N GLN A 344 51.24 21.65 -9.67
CA GLN A 344 52.70 21.69 -9.59
C GLN A 344 53.14 22.95 -8.84
N SER A 345 54.29 22.93 -8.22
CA SER A 345 54.92 24.11 -7.61
C SER A 345 55.14 25.28 -8.61
N SER A 346 55.13 24.97 -9.91
CA SER A 346 55.17 25.93 -11.02
C SER A 346 53.83 26.48 -11.48
N GLY A 347 52.71 26.12 -10.81
CA GLY A 347 51.36 26.53 -11.21
C GLY A 347 50.83 25.87 -12.48
N LYS A 348 51.47 24.82 -12.97
CA LYS A 348 50.99 24.03 -14.12
C LYS A 348 50.34 22.75 -13.64
N ALA A 349 49.15 22.46 -14.16
CA ALA A 349 48.53 21.17 -13.92
C ALA A 349 49.19 20.08 -14.77
N MET A 350 49.24 18.87 -14.23
CA MET A 350 49.71 17.66 -14.93
C MET A 350 48.68 17.09 -15.91
N ILE A 351 48.04 17.93 -16.71
CA ILE A 351 47.10 17.45 -17.72
C ILE A 351 47.93 16.69 -18.78
N PRO A 352 47.67 15.38 -18.99
CA PRO A 352 48.51 14.53 -19.84
C PRO A 352 48.27 14.74 -21.35
N PHE A 353 47.43 15.70 -21.73
CA PHE A 353 47.16 16.06 -23.12
C PHE A 353 47.04 17.58 -23.29
N ASP A 354 47.29 18.05 -24.51
CA ASP A 354 47.09 19.46 -24.84
C ASP A 354 45.58 19.78 -24.99
N VAL A 355 45.08 20.67 -24.14
CA VAL A 355 43.68 21.13 -24.14
C VAL A 355 43.30 21.79 -25.49
N ARG A 356 44.25 22.32 -26.25
CA ARG A 356 44.02 22.90 -27.57
C ARG A 356 43.59 21.87 -28.61
N ARG A 357 43.74 20.59 -28.35
CA ARG A 357 43.23 19.52 -29.23
C ARG A 357 41.71 19.40 -29.16
N LEU A 358 41.09 19.94 -28.11
CA LEU A 358 39.63 19.99 -27.95
C LEU A 358 39.01 21.12 -28.78
N ALA A 359 37.78 20.95 -29.24
CA ALA A 359 37.03 22.04 -29.85
C ALA A 359 36.85 23.21 -28.84
N PRO A 360 36.93 24.47 -29.28
CA PRO A 360 36.92 24.97 -30.66
C PRO A 360 38.29 25.00 -31.36
N THR A 361 39.37 24.89 -30.63
CA THR A 361 40.72 25.03 -31.20
C THR A 361 41.21 23.79 -31.94
N GLY A 362 40.77 22.63 -31.55
CA GLY A 362 41.10 21.33 -32.14
C GLY A 362 39.88 20.57 -32.63
N ASN A 363 40.10 19.32 -33.04
CA ASN A 363 39.08 18.45 -33.68
C ASN A 363 38.43 17.46 -32.74
N PHE A 364 38.84 17.41 -31.47
CA PHE A 364 38.31 16.41 -30.54
C PHE A 364 37.19 17.01 -29.70
N THR A 365 36.15 16.20 -29.52
CA THR A 365 35.07 16.48 -28.56
C THR A 365 35.25 15.75 -27.24
N TYR A 366 36.15 14.74 -27.23
CA TYR A 366 36.49 13.97 -26.04
C TYR A 366 37.94 13.45 -26.16
N ILE A 367 38.70 13.60 -25.11
CA ILE A 367 40.02 13.02 -24.94
C ILE A 367 40.09 12.49 -23.52
N ALA A 368 40.34 11.21 -23.33
CA ALA A 368 40.59 10.67 -22.01
C ALA A 368 41.86 9.86 -21.97
N GLN A 369 42.63 10.10 -20.92
CA GLN A 369 43.79 9.30 -20.54
C GLN A 369 43.59 8.83 -19.12
N THR A 370 43.39 7.54 -18.98
CA THR A 370 42.90 6.92 -17.73
C THR A 370 43.78 5.77 -17.24
N LEU A 371 44.85 5.49 -17.97
CA LEU A 371 45.76 4.37 -17.67
C LEU A 371 47.13 4.84 -17.18
N HIS A 372 47.32 6.15 -17.04
CA HIS A 372 48.54 6.72 -16.47
C HIS A 372 48.49 6.62 -14.96
N GLY A 373 49.31 5.84 -14.43
CA GLY A 373 49.56 5.57 -13.04
C GLY A 373 50.41 4.31 -12.99
N GLU A 374 51.33 4.29 -12.14
CA GLU A 374 52.29 3.23 -12.14
C GLU A 374 52.27 2.46 -10.84
N TYR A 375 52.13 1.19 -10.99
CA TYR A 375 52.64 0.21 -10.07
C TYR A 375 53.89 -0.39 -10.67
N GLY A 376 54.77 -1.00 -9.90
CA GLY A 376 56.08 -1.48 -10.37
C GLY A 376 56.07 -2.63 -11.40
N TYR A 377 54.94 -2.77 -12.16
CA TYR A 377 54.78 -3.82 -13.18
C TYR A 377 55.71 -3.68 -14.39
N PRO A 378 55.98 -2.48 -14.92
CA PRO A 378 56.91 -2.37 -16.07
C PRO A 378 58.28 -2.98 -15.86
N GLN A 379 58.69 -3.08 -14.60
CA GLN A 379 59.93 -3.72 -14.22
C GLN A 379 59.89 -5.30 -14.30
N LEU A 380 58.67 -5.81 -14.52
CA LEU A 380 58.37 -7.24 -14.54
C LEU A 380 57.88 -7.74 -15.88
N ASP A 381 58.12 -6.99 -16.97
CA ASP A 381 57.64 -7.35 -18.32
C ASP A 381 58.08 -8.74 -18.77
N ALA A 382 59.12 -9.31 -18.16
CA ALA A 382 59.55 -10.70 -18.35
C ALA A 382 59.34 -11.51 -17.09
N VAL A 383 58.36 -12.41 -17.18
CA VAL A 383 58.09 -13.40 -16.12
C VAL A 383 58.32 -14.85 -16.64
N ARG A 384 58.86 -15.68 -15.79
CA ARG A 384 59.00 -17.13 -16.05
C ARG A 384 57.62 -17.84 -15.96
N SER A 385 57.57 -19.06 -16.48
CA SER A 385 56.47 -19.94 -16.23
C SER A 385 56.26 -20.10 -14.70
N GLY A 386 55.06 -19.90 -14.22
CA GLY A 386 54.73 -19.85 -12.78
C GLY A 386 54.71 -18.45 -12.15
N GLY A 387 54.96 -17.41 -12.93
CA GLY A 387 54.85 -16.01 -12.47
C GLY A 387 56.04 -15.44 -11.74
N MET A 388 57.18 -16.14 -11.73
CA MET A 388 58.42 -15.64 -11.15
C MET A 388 59.11 -14.64 -12.11
N PRO A 389 59.78 -13.60 -11.61
CA PRO A 389 60.58 -12.70 -12.44
C PRO A 389 61.66 -13.45 -13.21
N VAL A 390 61.97 -13.01 -14.42
CA VAL A 390 63.14 -13.48 -15.19
C VAL A 390 64.43 -12.97 -14.59
N MET A 391 64.44 -11.78 -13.99
CA MET A 391 65.60 -11.21 -13.34
C MET A 391 65.99 -12.00 -12.07
N GLU A 392 67.27 -12.04 -11.76
CA GLU A 392 67.80 -12.63 -10.54
C GLU A 392 67.93 -11.55 -9.44
N PRO A 393 67.81 -11.97 -8.14
CA PRO A 393 68.05 -11.04 -7.04
C PRO A 393 69.54 -10.58 -7.01
N PRO A 394 69.81 -9.38 -6.46
CA PRO A 394 68.91 -8.49 -5.73
C PRO A 394 67.97 -7.75 -6.67
N TYR A 395 66.64 -7.76 -6.30
CA TYR A 395 65.65 -7.05 -7.09
C TYR A 395 65.74 -5.55 -6.91
N PRO A 396 65.29 -4.74 -7.90
CA PRO A 396 65.14 -3.31 -7.74
C PRO A 396 64.31 -2.95 -6.51
N GLU A 397 64.68 -1.87 -5.81
CA GLU A 397 64.06 -1.44 -4.54
C GLU A 397 62.54 -1.26 -4.63
N HIS A 398 62.03 -0.84 -5.80
CA HIS A 398 60.60 -0.57 -5.99
C HIS A 398 59.87 -1.64 -6.79
N LEU A 399 60.44 -2.82 -6.92
CA LEU A 399 59.82 -3.91 -7.67
C LEU A 399 58.48 -4.26 -7.08
N GLY A 400 57.43 -4.19 -7.91
CA GLY A 400 56.04 -4.46 -7.53
C GLY A 400 55.33 -3.38 -6.73
N ALA A 401 56.01 -2.32 -6.29
CA ALA A 401 55.40 -1.22 -5.53
C ALA A 401 54.37 -0.43 -6.36
N PHE A 402 53.25 -0.07 -5.73
CA PHE A 402 52.37 0.98 -6.27
C PHE A 402 52.98 2.32 -6.01
N ARG A 403 53.32 3.05 -7.06
CA ARG A 403 53.95 4.39 -6.99
C ARG A 403 52.91 5.50 -7.12
N THR A 404 51.96 5.34 -8.01
CA THR A 404 50.80 6.22 -8.18
C THR A 404 49.57 5.42 -8.51
N GLU A 405 48.42 5.89 -8.14
CA GLU A 405 47.14 5.34 -8.65
C GLU A 405 46.77 6.11 -9.94
N PRO A 406 46.26 5.42 -10.98
CA PRO A 406 45.89 6.11 -12.22
C PRO A 406 44.78 7.14 -11.98
N ILE A 407 45.07 8.39 -12.31
CA ILE A 407 44.06 9.46 -12.33
C ILE A 407 43.31 9.39 -13.64
N ILE A 408 41.97 9.45 -13.57
CA ILE A 408 41.12 9.53 -14.75
C ILE A 408 41.10 10.96 -15.27
N TRP A 409 41.89 11.24 -16.29
CA TRP A 409 41.93 12.54 -16.96
C TRP A 409 40.97 12.54 -18.14
N ILE A 410 40.00 13.44 -18.15
CA ILE A 410 39.03 13.60 -19.23
C ILE A 410 38.96 15.07 -19.64
N GLY A 411 39.24 15.34 -20.93
CA GLY A 411 38.91 16.59 -21.56
C GLY A 411 37.75 16.42 -22.50
N TYR A 412 36.78 17.30 -22.43
CA TYR A 412 35.64 17.28 -23.33
C TYR A 412 35.19 18.66 -23.75
N SER A 413 34.48 18.73 -24.86
CA SER A 413 33.98 20.00 -25.38
C SER A 413 32.48 20.10 -25.03
N GLU A 414 32.16 21.04 -24.16
CA GLU A 414 30.80 21.35 -23.75
C GLU A 414 30.17 22.36 -24.70
N LEU A 415 28.97 22.11 -25.16
CA LEU A 415 28.21 23.07 -25.97
C LEU A 415 27.67 24.18 -25.07
N ASN A 416 27.96 25.44 -25.43
CA ASN A 416 27.55 26.60 -24.66
C ASN A 416 26.02 26.70 -24.58
N ALA A 417 25.49 27.07 -23.41
CA ALA A 417 24.04 27.09 -23.12
C ALA A 417 23.20 28.01 -24.05
N SER A 418 23.85 28.93 -24.77
CA SER A 418 23.20 29.80 -25.75
C SER A 418 22.79 29.06 -27.04
N TYR A 419 23.29 27.85 -27.26
CA TYR A 419 22.96 27.05 -28.44
C TYR A 419 22.02 25.95 -28.13
N ASN A 420 20.93 25.82 -28.94
CA ASN A 420 20.10 24.66 -28.92
C ASN A 420 20.83 23.49 -29.57
N TYR A 421 21.05 22.43 -28.82
CA TYR A 421 21.80 21.26 -29.25
C TYR A 421 21.29 20.66 -30.57
N THR A 422 20.00 20.42 -30.69
CA THR A 422 19.39 19.82 -31.89
C THR A 422 19.50 20.73 -33.11
N GLU A 423 19.31 22.02 -32.91
CA GLU A 423 19.43 23.03 -33.96
C GLU A 423 20.89 23.18 -34.43
N PHE A 424 21.83 23.26 -33.50
CA PHE A 424 23.25 23.34 -33.79
C PHE A 424 23.72 22.13 -34.60
N MET A 425 23.30 20.93 -34.26
CA MET A 425 23.74 19.72 -34.94
C MET A 425 23.07 19.49 -36.29
N ASN A 426 21.88 20.03 -36.52
CA ASN A 426 21.21 20.03 -37.82
C ASN A 426 21.77 21.07 -38.81
N THR A 427 22.56 22.02 -38.33
CA THR A 427 23.24 23.01 -39.18
C THR A 427 24.41 22.35 -39.95
N SER A 428 24.60 22.71 -41.22
CA SER A 428 25.74 22.17 -42.01
C SER A 428 27.07 22.45 -41.33
N ALA A 429 28.03 21.55 -41.48
CA ALA A 429 29.36 21.66 -40.85
C ALA A 429 30.11 22.95 -41.21
N GLU A 430 29.84 23.51 -42.40
CA GLU A 430 30.45 24.74 -42.89
C GLU A 430 29.94 25.99 -42.19
N VAL A 431 28.70 25.94 -41.67
CA VAL A 431 28.03 27.08 -41.00
C VAL A 431 28.14 27.00 -39.48
N ARG A 432 28.52 25.83 -38.95
CA ARG A 432 28.65 25.64 -37.48
C ARG A 432 29.72 26.56 -36.92
N ASN A 433 29.33 27.33 -35.91
CA ASN A 433 30.26 28.16 -35.18
C ASN A 433 31.17 27.30 -34.29
N PRO A 434 32.49 27.19 -34.58
CA PRO A 434 33.40 26.41 -33.72
C PRO A 434 33.46 26.91 -32.28
N TRP A 435 33.24 28.20 -32.08
CA TRP A 435 33.26 28.86 -30.75
C TRP A 435 32.03 28.57 -29.90
N ALA A 436 31.09 27.79 -30.44
CA ALA A 436 29.96 27.28 -29.66
C ALA A 436 30.38 26.28 -28.57
N PHE A 437 31.62 25.80 -28.60
CA PHE A 437 32.16 24.85 -27.63
C PHE A 437 33.12 25.52 -26.63
N THR A 438 33.01 25.07 -25.39
CA THR A 438 33.95 25.37 -24.31
C THR A 438 34.65 24.08 -23.89
N PRO A 439 35.98 23.97 -24.01
CA PRO A 439 36.71 22.81 -23.53
C PRO A 439 36.72 22.78 -22.00
N VAL A 440 36.42 21.63 -21.43
CA VAL A 440 36.43 21.37 -19.99
C VAL A 440 37.36 20.20 -19.73
N VAL A 441 38.19 20.31 -18.69
CA VAL A 441 39.04 19.21 -18.22
C VAL A 441 38.66 18.86 -16.81
N ILE A 442 38.39 17.59 -16.58
CA ILE A 442 38.15 17.00 -15.27
C ILE A 442 39.22 15.97 -14.93
N ALA A 443 39.45 15.79 -13.64
CA ALA A 443 40.30 14.72 -13.14
C ALA A 443 39.53 13.99 -12.02
N CYS A 444 39.59 12.64 -12.05
CA CYS A 444 39.04 11.83 -10.98
C CYS A 444 40.18 11.07 -10.30
N GLU A 445 40.35 11.27 -9.01
CA GLU A 445 41.30 10.58 -8.17
C GLU A 445 40.64 9.45 -7.39
N HIS A 446 41.37 8.35 -7.15
CA HIS A 446 40.86 7.20 -6.42
C HIS A 446 40.99 7.44 -4.92
N PHE A 447 39.85 7.38 -4.23
CA PHE A 447 39.70 7.63 -2.79
C PHE A 447 39.16 6.41 -2.06
N GLU A 448 39.40 6.33 -0.77
CA GLU A 448 38.56 5.61 0.16
C GLU A 448 37.40 6.50 0.54
N ALA A 449 36.18 5.91 0.60
CA ALA A 449 34.96 6.63 0.99
C ALA A 449 34.16 5.80 1.98
N ASN A 450 33.43 6.54 2.84
CA ASN A 450 32.45 5.97 3.75
C ASN A 450 31.09 5.96 3.07
N TYR A 451 30.54 4.78 2.85
CA TYR A 451 29.26 4.57 2.17
C TYR A 451 28.16 4.31 3.18
N THR A 452 27.03 4.97 2.98
CA THR A 452 25.73 4.55 3.53
C THR A 452 24.88 4.10 2.35
N ALA A 453 24.53 2.83 2.31
CA ALA A 453 23.75 2.23 1.24
C ALA A 453 22.48 1.60 1.79
N GLU A 454 21.42 1.70 1.04
CA GLU A 454 20.16 1.01 1.29
C GLU A 454 20.03 -0.16 0.34
N ILE A 455 19.76 -1.34 0.87
CA ILE A 455 19.44 -2.52 0.08
C ILE A 455 17.95 -2.77 0.21
N ALA A 456 17.22 -2.62 -0.88
CA ALA A 456 15.81 -2.97 -0.97
C ALA A 456 15.67 -4.37 -1.54
N TYR A 457 14.98 -5.23 -0.80
CA TYR A 457 14.60 -6.56 -1.24
C TYR A 457 13.11 -6.52 -1.56
N SER A 458 12.79 -6.57 -2.84
CA SER A 458 11.42 -6.43 -3.33
C SER A 458 11.19 -7.37 -4.51
N ASP A 459 10.06 -8.06 -4.50
CA ASP A 459 9.62 -8.93 -5.60
C ASP A 459 10.69 -9.96 -6.07
N GLY A 460 11.44 -10.50 -5.13
CA GLY A 460 12.52 -11.45 -5.43
C GLY A 460 13.83 -10.80 -5.86
N MET A 461 13.94 -9.48 -5.90
CA MET A 461 15.14 -8.76 -6.36
C MET A 461 15.82 -8.01 -5.21
N GLN A 462 17.16 -8.07 -5.19
CA GLN A 462 18.00 -7.27 -4.32
C GLN A 462 18.46 -6.01 -5.07
N ILE A 463 18.00 -4.85 -4.63
CA ILE A 463 18.29 -3.56 -5.29
C ILE A 463 19.11 -2.68 -4.33
N PRO A 464 20.44 -2.68 -4.46
CA PRO A 464 21.29 -1.80 -3.65
C PRO A 464 21.32 -0.38 -4.22
N THR A 465 21.24 0.62 -3.34
CA THR A 465 21.27 2.04 -3.68
C THR A 465 22.17 2.80 -2.71
N ILE A 466 23.08 3.62 -3.22
CA ILE A 466 23.92 4.49 -2.40
C ILE A 466 23.08 5.70 -1.97
N LYS A 467 22.92 5.90 -0.66
CA LYS A 467 22.25 7.08 -0.09
C LYS A 467 23.23 8.22 0.19
N LYS A 468 24.42 7.86 0.66
CA LYS A 468 25.46 8.83 1.02
C LYS A 468 26.84 8.24 0.76
N MET A 469 27.74 9.08 0.28
CA MET A 469 29.14 8.77 0.08
C MET A 469 29.98 9.95 0.59
N GLU A 470 30.91 9.67 1.49
CA GLU A 470 31.81 10.67 2.09
C GLU A 470 33.25 10.25 1.83
N MET A 471 34.01 11.08 1.14
CA MET A 471 35.43 10.84 0.85
C MET A 471 36.23 10.92 2.14
N ILE A 472 37.16 9.98 2.34
CA ILE A 472 38.03 9.88 3.51
C ILE A 472 39.45 10.35 3.17
N ALA A 473 40.10 9.61 2.27
CA ALA A 473 41.49 9.88 1.88
C ALA A 473 41.78 9.28 0.50
N PRO A 474 42.76 9.78 -0.25
CA PRO A 474 43.21 9.11 -1.47
C PRO A 474 43.79 7.73 -1.16
N VAL A 475 43.52 6.75 -2.06
CA VAL A 475 44.03 5.38 -1.94
C VAL A 475 45.56 5.37 -1.91
N ILE A 476 46.15 6.16 -2.78
CA ILE A 476 47.61 6.45 -2.80
C ILE A 476 47.75 7.95 -2.85
N ASN A 477 48.61 8.50 -2.03
CA ASN A 477 48.92 9.95 -2.12
C ASN A 477 49.73 10.21 -3.37
N THR A 478 49.05 10.73 -4.40
CA THR A 478 49.61 11.05 -5.71
C THR A 478 50.11 12.49 -5.82
N THR A 479 50.45 13.13 -4.69
CA THR A 479 51.00 14.49 -4.71
C THR A 479 52.28 14.53 -5.57
N TYR A 480 52.25 15.32 -6.64
CA TYR A 480 53.30 15.44 -7.58
C TYR A 480 54.28 16.57 -7.18
N ILE A 481 55.57 16.24 -7.07
CA ILE A 481 56.65 17.21 -6.77
C ILE A 481 57.62 17.20 -7.95
N PRO A 482 57.58 18.20 -8.85
CA PRO A 482 58.36 18.21 -10.11
C PRO A 482 59.86 18.19 -9.92
N GLU A 483 60.34 18.63 -8.76
CA GLU A 483 61.76 18.68 -8.41
C GLU A 483 62.33 17.30 -8.08
N LEU A 484 61.47 16.33 -7.78
CA LEU A 484 61.86 14.94 -7.54
C LEU A 484 62.14 14.25 -8.89
N LYS A 485 63.38 14.24 -9.31
CA LYS A 485 63.85 13.40 -10.41
C LYS A 485 64.03 11.98 -9.88
N VAL A 486 63.00 11.18 -9.95
CA VAL A 486 63.06 9.79 -9.48
C VAL A 486 63.57 8.93 -10.62
N VAL A 487 64.79 8.48 -10.51
CA VAL A 487 65.34 7.42 -11.37
C VAL A 487 64.94 6.09 -10.73
N ASP A 488 63.79 5.55 -11.08
CA ASP A 488 63.20 4.35 -10.50
C ASP A 488 63.29 3.12 -11.42
N GLY A 489 64.05 3.26 -12.51
CA GLY A 489 64.20 2.20 -13.49
C GLY A 489 63.07 2.07 -14.50
N THR A 490 62.07 2.97 -14.47
CA THR A 490 61.04 3.05 -15.52
C THR A 490 61.43 4.07 -16.58
N LEU A 491 60.85 3.95 -17.78
CA LEU A 491 61.04 4.90 -18.88
C LEU A 491 60.11 6.11 -18.78
N ASP A 492 59.37 6.21 -17.68
CA ASP A 492 58.36 7.25 -17.49
C ASP A 492 58.87 8.38 -16.58
N ASP A 493 59.30 9.47 -17.19
CA ASP A 493 59.77 10.68 -16.49
C ASP A 493 58.66 11.46 -15.79
N THR A 494 57.41 10.95 -15.83
CA THR A 494 56.25 11.68 -15.31
C THR A 494 56.01 11.48 -13.83
N VAL A 495 56.62 10.48 -13.20
CA VAL A 495 56.38 10.12 -11.81
C VAL A 495 57.31 10.85 -10.86
N ALA A 496 56.86 11.97 -10.34
CA ALA A 496 57.54 12.72 -9.30
C ALA A 496 56.81 12.64 -7.95
N VAL A 497 56.39 11.42 -7.56
CA VAL A 497 55.77 11.17 -6.27
C VAL A 497 56.85 10.74 -5.26
N PRO A 498 56.85 11.32 -4.03
CA PRO A 498 57.83 10.92 -3.02
C PRO A 498 57.77 9.41 -2.71
N GLN A 499 58.93 8.78 -2.57
CA GLN A 499 59.02 7.34 -2.23
C GLN A 499 58.29 6.99 -0.93
N SER A 500 58.16 7.95 0.00
CA SER A 500 57.38 7.79 1.23
C SER A 500 55.88 7.53 1.00
N ASN A 501 55.38 7.87 -0.19
CA ASN A 501 53.98 7.65 -0.57
C ASN A 501 53.78 6.30 -1.29
N TYR A 502 54.87 5.59 -1.60
CA TYR A 502 54.76 4.29 -2.27
C TYR A 502 54.16 3.20 -1.36
N VAL A 503 53.36 2.35 -1.93
CA VAL A 503 52.80 1.20 -1.24
C VAL A 503 53.58 -0.05 -1.69
N TYR A 504 54.43 -0.53 -0.80
CA TYR A 504 55.36 -1.65 -1.09
C TYR A 504 54.74 -3.02 -0.79
N PRO A 505 55.15 -4.10 -1.49
CA PRO A 505 54.69 -5.45 -1.25
C PRO A 505 54.95 -5.97 0.17
N ASN A 506 56.02 -5.48 0.84
CA ASN A 506 56.37 -5.87 2.21
C ASN A 506 55.37 -5.32 3.24
N VAL A 507 54.62 -4.23 2.93
CA VAL A 507 53.49 -3.75 3.74
C VAL A 507 52.21 -4.46 3.30
N THR A 508 52.16 -5.75 3.54
CA THR A 508 51.23 -6.70 2.93
C THR A 508 49.76 -6.27 3.02
N ALA A 509 49.29 -5.77 4.17
CA ALA A 509 47.88 -5.39 4.36
C ALA A 509 47.49 -4.18 3.47
N ALA A 510 48.22 -3.11 3.56
CA ALA A 510 47.96 -1.90 2.72
C ALA A 510 48.09 -2.22 1.23
N TYR A 511 49.14 -2.99 0.88
CA TYR A 511 49.43 -3.39 -0.48
C TYR A 511 48.30 -4.22 -1.11
N ARG A 512 47.79 -5.21 -0.41
CA ARG A 512 46.71 -6.09 -0.89
C ARG A 512 45.39 -5.30 -1.05
N ARG A 513 45.07 -4.43 -0.11
CA ARG A 513 43.87 -3.59 -0.19
C ARG A 513 43.96 -2.63 -1.39
N THR A 514 45.11 -1.97 -1.55
CA THR A 514 45.38 -1.08 -2.71
C THR A 514 45.23 -1.84 -4.02
N ALA A 515 45.77 -3.06 -4.11
CA ALA A 515 45.62 -3.91 -5.28
C ALA A 515 44.19 -4.28 -5.58
N GLY A 516 43.39 -4.59 -4.56
CA GLY A 516 41.95 -4.83 -4.68
C GLY A 516 41.20 -3.64 -5.25
N TYR A 517 41.48 -2.44 -4.72
CA TYR A 517 40.90 -1.21 -5.21
C TYR A 517 41.33 -0.89 -6.65
N HIS A 518 42.61 -1.01 -6.94
CA HIS A 518 43.15 -0.85 -8.28
C HIS A 518 42.51 -1.79 -9.29
N SER A 519 42.32 -3.07 -8.90
CA SER A 519 41.65 -4.07 -9.70
C SER A 519 40.21 -3.67 -10.04
N MET A 520 39.47 -3.17 -9.08
CA MET A 520 38.07 -2.73 -9.29
C MET A 520 37.97 -1.59 -10.30
N GLY A 521 38.88 -0.64 -10.25
CA GLY A 521 38.88 0.53 -11.15
C GLY A 521 39.28 0.22 -12.59
N LEU A 522 39.99 -0.86 -12.85
CA LEU A 522 40.65 -1.13 -14.13
C LEU A 522 39.71 -1.08 -15.34
N TYR A 523 38.58 -1.80 -15.28
CA TYR A 523 37.65 -1.87 -16.42
C TYR A 523 36.92 -0.55 -16.68
N LEU A 524 36.61 0.19 -15.63
CA LEU A 524 36.07 1.54 -15.77
C LEU A 524 37.06 2.45 -16.49
N ARG A 525 38.31 2.44 -16.03
CA ARG A 525 39.40 3.20 -16.68
C ARG A 525 39.59 2.83 -18.15
N GLN A 526 39.63 1.53 -18.46
CA GLN A 526 39.73 1.06 -19.84
C GLN A 526 38.51 1.46 -20.69
N ARG A 527 37.31 1.53 -20.09
CA ARG A 527 36.09 1.94 -20.80
C ARG A 527 36.08 3.43 -21.14
N LEU A 528 36.59 4.24 -20.22
CA LEU A 528 36.66 5.69 -20.39
C LEU A 528 37.81 6.13 -21.31
N ASN A 529 38.86 5.33 -21.42
CA ASN A 529 40.06 5.70 -22.19
C ASN A 529 39.78 5.86 -23.69
N GLY A 530 40.43 6.82 -24.33
CA GLY A 530 40.41 7.05 -25.76
C GLY A 530 39.92 8.42 -26.18
N THR A 531 39.55 8.57 -27.45
CA THR A 531 39.24 9.87 -28.07
C THR A 531 38.01 9.82 -28.94
N ILE A 532 37.26 10.92 -29.03
CA ILE A 532 36.16 11.13 -29.98
C ILE A 532 36.46 12.37 -30.79
N GLN A 533 36.44 12.26 -32.13
CA GLN A 533 36.59 13.38 -33.03
C GLN A 533 35.26 14.00 -33.39
N GLY A 534 35.15 15.31 -33.40
CA GLY A 534 33.92 16.07 -33.63
C GLY A 534 33.31 15.91 -35.02
N THR A 535 34.05 15.39 -35.98
CA THR A 535 33.60 15.14 -37.35
C THR A 535 32.99 13.73 -37.55
N GLY A 536 32.91 12.93 -36.50
CA GLY A 536 32.27 11.60 -36.55
C GLY A 536 33.03 10.52 -37.32
N ARG A 537 34.25 10.78 -37.79
CA ARG A 537 34.98 9.88 -38.70
C ARG A 537 35.82 8.81 -38.01
N VAL A 538 36.31 8.99 -36.82
CA VAL A 538 37.09 7.96 -36.12
C VAL A 538 36.81 8.04 -34.64
N GLN A 539 36.07 7.09 -34.14
CA GLN A 539 35.78 6.96 -32.72
C GLN A 539 36.66 5.84 -32.16
N GLN A 540 37.67 6.24 -31.39
CA GLN A 540 38.60 5.30 -30.76
C GLN A 540 38.27 5.02 -29.30
N SER A 541 37.14 5.51 -28.79
CA SER A 541 36.74 5.33 -27.41
C SER A 541 35.46 4.50 -27.29
N LYS A 542 35.46 3.57 -26.33
CA LYS A 542 34.30 2.80 -25.97
C LYS A 542 33.27 3.60 -25.18
N VAL A 543 33.60 4.84 -24.78
CA VAL A 543 32.70 5.72 -24.02
C VAL A 543 31.42 6.08 -24.76
N ILE A 544 31.43 6.05 -26.09
CA ILE A 544 30.25 6.30 -26.94
C ILE A 544 29.09 5.34 -26.70
N TYR A 545 29.36 4.16 -26.12
CA TYR A 545 28.36 3.15 -25.77
C TYR A 545 27.93 3.26 -24.31
N THR A 546 28.20 4.40 -23.66
CA THR A 546 27.87 4.61 -22.25
C THR A 546 26.88 5.75 -22.07
N SER A 547 26.29 5.82 -20.88
CA SER A 547 25.39 6.92 -20.50
C SER A 547 26.09 8.28 -20.36
N LEU A 548 27.42 8.32 -20.42
CA LEU A 548 28.20 9.56 -20.32
C LEU A 548 28.08 10.44 -21.54
N THR A 549 27.77 9.83 -22.71
CA THR A 549 27.65 10.56 -23.96
C THR A 549 26.23 10.52 -24.50
N ASP A 550 25.88 11.52 -25.29
CA ASP A 550 24.65 11.51 -26.06
C ASP A 550 24.73 10.46 -27.19
N PRO A 551 23.70 9.59 -27.35
CA PRO A 551 23.76 8.49 -28.33
C PRO A 551 23.70 8.95 -29.79
N ARG A 552 23.25 10.20 -30.06
CA ARG A 552 23.13 10.72 -31.44
C ARG A 552 24.40 11.40 -31.91
N PHE A 553 25.05 12.15 -31.03
CA PHE A 553 26.15 13.06 -31.39
C PHE A 553 27.44 12.78 -30.64
N HIS A 554 27.39 11.87 -29.68
CA HIS A 554 28.53 11.46 -28.85
C HIS A 554 29.18 12.58 -28.06
N LEU A 555 28.46 13.68 -27.81
CA LEU A 555 28.93 14.71 -26.89
C LEU A 555 28.74 14.29 -25.45
N VAL A 556 29.69 14.69 -24.62
CA VAL A 556 29.69 14.39 -23.19
C VAL A 556 28.58 15.18 -22.49
N ARG A 557 27.88 14.55 -21.59
CA ARG A 557 26.83 15.19 -20.79
C ARG A 557 27.42 16.12 -19.74
N PRO A 558 26.75 17.24 -19.38
CA PRO A 558 27.31 18.25 -18.47
C PRO A 558 27.60 17.74 -17.06
N ASN A 559 26.89 16.71 -16.57
CA ASN A 559 27.09 16.13 -15.24
C ASN A 559 28.02 14.91 -15.22
N VAL A 560 29.04 14.89 -16.09
CA VAL A 560 29.91 13.72 -16.30
C VAL A 560 30.64 13.27 -15.03
N THR A 561 31.06 14.21 -14.15
CA THR A 561 31.70 13.87 -12.86
C THR A 561 30.84 13.02 -12.00
N GLN A 562 29.59 13.44 -11.76
CA GLN A 562 28.60 12.69 -11.00
C GLN A 562 28.25 11.35 -11.64
N LEU A 563 28.18 11.30 -12.98
CA LEU A 563 27.92 10.07 -13.70
C LEU A 563 29.05 9.04 -13.55
N ILE A 564 30.30 9.48 -13.56
CA ILE A 564 31.47 8.59 -13.34
C ILE A 564 31.48 8.05 -11.90
N GLU A 565 31.28 8.93 -10.93
CA GLU A 565 31.19 8.56 -9.51
C GLU A 565 30.06 7.56 -9.25
N ALA A 566 28.88 7.84 -9.80
CA ALA A 566 27.72 6.94 -9.69
C ALA A 566 27.96 5.61 -10.40
N TRP A 567 28.61 5.63 -11.57
CA TRP A 567 28.93 4.41 -12.32
C TRP A 567 29.88 3.51 -11.54
N TYR A 568 30.91 4.09 -10.93
CA TYR A 568 31.82 3.35 -10.07
C TYR A 568 31.12 2.83 -8.81
N GLY A 569 30.24 3.64 -8.20
CA GLY A 569 29.40 3.22 -7.11
C GLY A 569 28.50 2.03 -7.48
N ASN A 570 27.93 2.01 -8.68
CA ASN A 570 27.13 0.89 -9.18
C ASN A 570 27.96 -0.38 -9.37
N LEU A 571 29.24 -0.23 -9.79
CA LEU A 571 30.18 -1.35 -9.83
C LEU A 571 30.39 -1.94 -8.42
N LEU A 572 30.62 -1.08 -7.43
CA LEU A 572 30.78 -1.48 -6.03
C LEU A 572 29.52 -2.17 -5.49
N MET A 573 28.33 -1.60 -5.76
CA MET A 573 27.04 -2.22 -5.34
C MET A 573 26.81 -3.59 -5.99
N SER A 574 27.34 -3.82 -7.17
CA SER A 574 27.24 -5.12 -7.84
C SER A 574 27.97 -6.24 -7.09
N MET A 575 28.89 -5.92 -6.18
CA MET A 575 29.59 -6.95 -5.37
C MET A 575 28.62 -7.75 -4.49
N PHE A 576 27.50 -7.17 -4.06
CA PHE A 576 26.50 -7.87 -3.26
C PHE A 576 25.89 -9.09 -3.98
N ALA A 577 25.91 -9.10 -5.32
CA ALA A 577 25.50 -10.24 -6.12
C ALA A 577 26.58 -11.34 -6.22
N ARG A 578 27.75 -11.15 -5.58
CA ARG A 578 28.89 -12.09 -5.64
C ARG A 578 29.44 -12.40 -4.26
N PRO A 579 28.71 -13.17 -3.42
CA PRO A 579 29.07 -13.42 -2.03
C PRO A 579 30.38 -14.18 -1.83
N ARG A 580 30.94 -14.77 -2.89
CA ARG A 580 32.22 -15.47 -2.84
C ARG A 580 33.43 -14.55 -2.73
N PHE A 581 33.31 -13.25 -3.07
CA PHE A 581 34.41 -12.32 -2.84
C PHE A 581 34.64 -12.13 -1.35
N GLN A 582 35.91 -12.11 -0.95
CA GLN A 582 36.33 -12.01 0.45
C GLN A 582 35.86 -10.72 1.12
N ALA A 583 35.73 -9.65 0.33
CA ALA A 583 35.23 -8.38 0.82
C ALA A 583 33.74 -8.41 1.12
N VAL A 584 32.96 -9.42 0.68
CA VAL A 584 31.53 -9.57 0.98
C VAL A 584 31.37 -10.37 2.27
N VAL A 585 30.81 -9.75 3.30
CA VAL A 585 30.68 -10.31 4.64
C VAL A 585 29.27 -10.09 5.20
N TRP A 586 28.94 -10.79 6.30
CA TRP A 586 27.68 -10.56 7.01
C TRP A 586 27.67 -9.20 7.73
N ALA A 587 26.62 -8.40 7.52
CA ALA A 587 26.48 -7.08 8.13
C ALA A 587 26.38 -7.14 9.66
N ALA A 588 25.79 -8.19 10.21
CA ALA A 588 25.64 -8.38 11.65
C ALA A 588 26.98 -8.46 12.42
N GLN A 589 28.10 -8.52 11.72
CA GLN A 589 29.39 -8.86 12.33
C GLN A 589 30.57 -8.08 11.74
N THR A 590 30.36 -6.80 11.51
CA THR A 590 31.41 -5.89 11.01
C THR A 590 32.48 -5.54 12.06
N GLY A 591 32.33 -5.93 13.32
CA GLY A 591 33.28 -5.64 14.40
C GLY A 591 34.57 -6.44 14.30
N GLU A 592 35.71 -5.81 14.63
CA GLU A 592 37.08 -6.33 14.62
C GLU A 592 37.31 -7.51 15.59
N GLN A 593 36.35 -7.97 16.33
CA GLN A 593 36.53 -8.94 17.42
C GLN A 593 36.36 -10.37 16.92
N THR A 594 37.40 -11.10 17.13
CA THR A 594 37.58 -12.57 17.01
C THR A 594 37.98 -13.10 15.62
N GLY A 595 39.20 -13.62 15.52
CA GLY A 595 39.89 -14.28 14.45
C GLY A 595 39.19 -15.44 13.69
N THR A 596 37.90 -15.48 13.67
CA THR A 596 37.11 -16.36 12.80
C THR A 596 36.58 -15.55 11.62
N ARG A 597 37.02 -15.95 10.46
CA ARG A 597 36.65 -15.40 9.16
C ARG A 597 35.14 -15.50 8.94
N ARG A 598 34.47 -14.37 8.90
CA ARG A 598 32.99 -14.27 8.79
C ARG A 598 32.62 -13.79 7.42
N THR A 599 32.51 -14.70 6.50
CA THR A 599 32.17 -14.40 5.10
C THR A 599 30.67 -14.39 4.88
N GLY A 600 30.21 -13.70 3.83
CA GLY A 600 28.82 -13.70 3.39
C GLY A 600 28.31 -15.03 2.83
N ILE A 601 28.98 -16.15 3.16
CA ILE A 601 28.63 -17.51 2.75
C ILE A 601 28.31 -18.33 3.99
N GLY A 602 27.27 -19.12 3.94
CA GLY A 602 26.87 -20.04 5.04
C GLY A 602 25.45 -19.80 5.52
N PRO A 603 25.02 -20.43 6.61
CA PRO A 603 23.67 -20.30 7.12
C PRO A 603 23.40 -18.88 7.60
N ALA A 604 22.48 -18.24 6.92
CA ALA A 604 22.07 -16.82 7.15
C ALA A 604 21.37 -16.61 8.50
N GLU A 605 20.75 -17.66 9.03
CA GLU A 605 19.88 -17.62 10.23
C GLU A 605 20.59 -17.11 11.50
N ASN A 606 21.90 -17.27 11.56
CA ASN A 606 22.71 -16.85 12.72
C ASN A 606 23.15 -15.37 12.66
N TYR A 607 22.86 -14.67 11.56
CA TYR A 607 23.37 -13.33 11.28
C TYR A 607 22.21 -12.36 11.11
N LEU A 608 21.61 -11.96 12.23
CA LEU A 608 20.48 -11.04 12.29
C LEU A 608 20.95 -9.58 12.25
N TYR A 609 20.34 -8.78 11.40
CA TYR A 609 20.65 -7.36 11.24
C TYR A 609 19.34 -6.55 11.18
N ASP A 610 19.36 -5.33 11.72
CA ASP A 610 18.17 -4.48 11.79
C ASP A 610 17.63 -4.19 10.39
N CYS A 611 16.32 -4.38 10.22
CA CYS A 611 15.65 -4.16 8.95
C CYS A 611 14.22 -3.63 9.15
N THR A 612 13.72 -2.98 8.12
CA THR A 612 12.31 -2.61 8.01
C THR A 612 11.66 -3.47 6.96
N ARG A 613 10.71 -4.30 7.36
CA ARG A 613 9.95 -5.12 6.43
C ARG A 613 8.57 -4.56 6.16
N SER A 614 8.08 -4.77 4.96
CA SER A 614 6.78 -4.30 4.52
C SER A 614 6.06 -5.35 3.68
N ARG A 615 4.74 -5.43 3.84
CA ARG A 615 3.90 -6.26 2.96
C ARG A 615 2.60 -5.53 2.62
N PRO A 616 2.00 -5.83 1.46
CA PRO A 616 0.67 -5.36 1.17
C PRO A 616 -0.31 -5.94 2.17
N ALA A 617 -1.09 -5.09 2.78
CA ALA A 617 -2.10 -5.45 3.77
C ALA A 617 -3.40 -4.73 3.46
N VAL A 618 -4.48 -5.18 4.07
CA VAL A 618 -5.77 -4.51 3.99
C VAL A 618 -6.15 -4.10 5.40
N ARG A 619 -6.57 -2.84 5.57
CA ARG A 619 -7.00 -2.31 6.86
C ARG A 619 -8.42 -1.77 6.77
N TYR A 620 -9.13 -1.86 7.89
CA TYR A 620 -10.44 -1.21 7.99
C TYR A 620 -10.28 0.30 8.07
N HIS A 621 -11.07 0.99 7.25
CA HIS A 621 -11.22 2.44 7.31
C HIS A 621 -12.68 2.78 7.63
N TYR A 622 -12.88 3.50 8.74
CA TYR A 622 -14.20 3.85 9.23
C TYR A 622 -14.58 5.31 8.90
N ARG A 623 -15.62 5.49 8.10
CA ARG A 623 -16.17 6.80 7.72
C ARG A 623 -17.12 7.34 8.78
N THR A 624 -16.58 7.78 9.92
CA THR A 624 -17.32 8.27 11.08
C THR A 624 -18.37 9.31 10.73
N ARG A 625 -18.05 10.28 9.87
CA ARG A 625 -18.97 11.37 9.50
C ARG A 625 -20.28 10.87 8.88
N ILE A 626 -20.20 9.85 8.03
CA ILE A 626 -21.40 9.29 7.36
C ILE A 626 -22.29 8.60 8.37
N LEU A 627 -21.73 7.73 9.23
CA LEU A 627 -22.50 7.01 10.24
C LEU A 627 -23.19 7.97 11.20
N VAL A 628 -22.46 8.95 11.74
CA VAL A 628 -23.00 9.96 12.65
C VAL A 628 -24.10 10.80 11.99
N SER A 629 -23.95 11.18 10.72
CA SER A 629 -24.98 11.95 9.99
C SER A 629 -26.25 11.12 9.81
N VAL A 630 -26.13 9.85 9.40
CA VAL A 630 -27.29 8.98 9.17
C VAL A 630 -28.04 8.72 10.48
N TYR A 631 -27.35 8.33 11.54
CA TYR A 631 -27.98 8.14 12.85
C TYR A 631 -28.48 9.48 13.43
N GLY A 632 -27.75 10.56 13.27
CA GLY A 632 -28.19 11.89 13.72
C GLY A 632 -29.54 12.30 13.13
N ILE A 633 -29.73 12.12 11.82
CA ILE A 633 -31.00 12.39 11.14
C ILE A 633 -32.08 11.42 11.65
N LEU A 634 -31.78 10.11 11.73
CA LEU A 634 -32.75 9.10 12.17
C LEU A 634 -33.24 9.36 13.60
N ILE A 635 -32.31 9.65 14.52
CA ILE A 635 -32.62 9.93 15.93
C ILE A 635 -33.37 11.24 16.07
N PHE A 636 -32.96 12.29 15.36
CA PHE A 636 -33.62 13.59 15.39
C PHE A 636 -35.07 13.50 14.92
N LEU A 637 -35.33 12.85 13.78
CA LEU A 637 -36.69 12.64 13.27
C LEU A 637 -37.51 11.74 14.21
N GLY A 638 -36.90 10.69 14.77
CA GLY A 638 -37.53 9.85 15.77
C GLY A 638 -37.91 10.61 17.04
N PHE A 639 -37.03 11.48 17.53
CA PHE A 639 -37.31 12.35 18.67
C PHE A 639 -38.46 13.33 18.41
N LEU A 640 -38.52 13.93 17.23
CA LEU A 640 -39.67 14.76 16.80
C LEU A 640 -40.97 13.96 16.76
N GLY A 641 -40.89 12.70 16.28
CA GLY A 641 -42.03 11.79 16.26
C GLY A 641 -42.55 11.46 17.67
N ILE A 642 -41.65 11.17 18.60
CA ILE A 642 -42.01 10.87 19.99
C ILE A 642 -42.57 12.11 20.68
N THR A 643 -42.05 13.31 20.40
CA THR A 643 -42.59 14.56 20.92
C THR A 643 -44.02 14.78 20.40
N ALA A 644 -44.27 14.52 19.12
CA ALA A 644 -45.63 14.56 18.55
C ALA A 644 -46.56 13.52 19.21
N GLY A 645 -46.07 12.29 19.46
CA GLY A 645 -46.82 11.27 20.21
C GLY A 645 -47.16 11.69 21.63
N THR A 646 -46.21 12.30 22.33
CA THR A 646 -46.45 12.83 23.69
C THR A 646 -47.53 13.95 23.69
N ILE A 647 -47.50 14.84 22.71
CA ILE A 647 -48.55 15.84 22.56
C ILE A 647 -49.88 15.18 22.24
N ALA A 648 -49.91 14.14 21.43
CA ALA A 648 -51.12 13.39 21.10
C ALA A 648 -51.77 12.74 22.34
N ILE A 649 -50.95 12.10 23.22
CA ILE A 649 -51.44 11.52 24.49
C ILE A 649 -52.08 12.60 25.35
N ARG A 650 -51.47 13.79 25.49
CA ARG A 650 -52.04 14.89 26.25
C ARG A 650 -53.39 15.35 25.65
N ARG A 651 -53.50 15.40 24.31
CA ARG A 651 -54.76 15.74 23.62
C ARG A 651 -55.84 14.68 23.77
N ASN A 652 -55.49 13.42 23.93
CA ASN A 652 -56.39 12.32 24.16
C ASN A 652 -56.79 12.21 25.66
N GLY A 653 -56.56 13.23 26.47
CA GLY A 653 -56.91 13.23 27.91
C GLY A 653 -56.01 12.31 28.75
N GLY A 654 -54.79 12.00 28.32
CA GLY A 654 -53.88 11.11 29.00
C GLY A 654 -54.17 9.59 28.81
N VAL A 655 -55.18 9.24 28.02
CA VAL A 655 -55.55 7.86 27.75
C VAL A 655 -54.86 7.36 26.50
N SER A 656 -53.99 6.37 26.66
CA SER A 656 -53.40 5.67 25.53
C SER A 656 -54.34 4.56 25.02
N ARG A 657 -54.52 4.51 23.71
CA ARG A 657 -55.40 3.48 23.07
C ARG A 657 -54.63 2.65 22.07
N GLY A 658 -54.83 1.33 22.16
CA GLY A 658 -54.20 0.41 21.21
C GLY A 658 -54.88 0.44 19.84
N THR A 659 -54.18 -0.08 18.83
CA THR A 659 -54.73 -0.45 17.51
C THR A 659 -55.15 -1.89 17.44
N GLY A 660 -55.12 -2.59 18.59
CA GLY A 660 -55.59 -3.99 18.69
C GLY A 660 -57.08 -4.12 18.51
N PHE A 661 -57.50 -5.32 18.15
CA PHE A 661 -58.92 -5.65 17.89
C PHE A 661 -59.87 -5.22 19.03
N SER A 662 -59.51 -5.47 20.30
CA SER A 662 -60.30 -5.06 21.46
C SER A 662 -60.59 -3.54 21.53
N SER A 663 -59.53 -2.74 21.31
CA SER A 663 -59.68 -1.27 21.30
C SER A 663 -60.54 -0.77 20.16
N ILE A 664 -60.44 -1.43 18.99
CA ILE A 664 -61.25 -1.10 17.81
C ILE A 664 -62.72 -1.47 18.09
N VAL A 665 -62.97 -2.70 18.62
CA VAL A 665 -64.32 -3.15 18.97
C VAL A 665 -64.95 -2.22 20.02
N GLU A 666 -64.19 -1.87 21.07
CA GLU A 666 -64.71 -0.94 22.09
C GLU A 666 -65.06 0.42 21.49
N ALA A 667 -64.27 0.93 20.57
CA ALA A 667 -64.45 2.22 19.95
C ALA A 667 -65.59 2.25 18.90
N THR A 668 -65.90 1.11 18.28
CA THR A 668 -66.93 0.97 17.20
C THR A 668 -68.26 0.57 17.70
N ARG A 669 -68.41 0.03 18.94
CA ARG A 669 -69.69 -0.31 19.55
C ARG A 669 -70.41 0.98 20.00
N GLY A 670 -71.37 1.40 19.25
CA GLY A 670 -72.23 2.54 19.59
C GLY A 670 -73.49 2.60 18.77
N PRO A 671 -74.60 3.16 19.34
CA PRO A 671 -75.94 3.12 18.72
C PRO A 671 -75.99 3.76 17.33
N THR A 672 -75.02 4.63 17.01
CA THR A 672 -74.91 5.31 15.71
C THR A 672 -74.35 4.41 14.62
N LEU A 673 -73.28 3.63 14.92
CA LEU A 673 -72.70 2.70 13.95
C LEU A 673 -73.47 1.38 13.86
N ASP A 674 -74.16 0.95 14.97
CA ASP A 674 -75.01 -0.24 15.01
C ASP A 674 -76.27 -0.05 14.13
N ARG A 675 -76.68 1.18 13.81
CA ARG A 675 -77.80 1.47 12.88
C ARG A 675 -77.42 1.32 11.40
N MET A 676 -76.15 1.21 11.09
CA MET A 676 -75.71 0.97 9.72
C MET A 676 -75.75 -0.49 9.37
N ASP A 677 -76.34 -0.75 8.22
CA ASP A 677 -76.30 -2.09 7.64
C ASP A 677 -74.88 -2.35 7.03
N TRP A 678 -74.01 -2.95 7.81
CA TRP A 678 -72.64 -3.33 7.41
C TRP A 678 -72.59 -4.58 6.54
N SER A 679 -73.61 -4.80 5.70
CA SER A 679 -73.67 -5.97 4.82
C SER A 679 -72.64 -5.93 3.70
N ALA A 680 -72.12 -7.08 3.33
CA ALA A 680 -71.12 -7.24 2.24
C ALA A 680 -71.74 -6.70 0.92
N GLY A 681 -71.04 -5.78 0.23
CA GLY A 681 -71.44 -5.23 -1.06
C GLY A 681 -71.87 -3.75 -1.05
N LYS A 682 -71.97 -3.10 0.10
CA LYS A 682 -72.20 -1.65 0.17
C LYS A 682 -70.90 -0.87 0.28
N GLU A 683 -70.78 0.22 -0.50
CA GLU A 683 -69.64 1.14 -0.44
C GLU A 683 -69.78 2.11 0.76
N TYR A 684 -69.06 1.81 1.85
CA TYR A 684 -68.95 2.68 3.03
C TYR A 684 -67.83 3.71 2.93
N GLY A 685 -66.99 3.61 1.91
CA GLY A 685 -65.80 4.43 1.73
C GLY A 685 -66.03 5.96 1.90
N PRO A 686 -67.05 6.55 1.29
CA PRO A 686 -67.27 7.98 1.38
C PRO A 686 -67.87 8.45 2.71
N VAL A 687 -68.34 7.57 3.56
CA VAL A 687 -68.98 7.91 4.84
C VAL A 687 -67.96 8.52 5.79
N LYS A 688 -68.26 9.69 6.38
CA LYS A 688 -67.41 10.36 7.35
C LYS A 688 -67.84 10.04 8.77
N ILE A 689 -66.90 9.56 9.57
CA ILE A 689 -67.04 9.28 10.98
C ILE A 689 -65.92 9.97 11.79
N GLY A 690 -66.22 10.30 13.03
CA GLY A 690 -65.25 10.87 13.99
C GLY A 690 -65.38 10.14 15.32
N TYR A 691 -64.33 10.24 16.16
CA TYR A 691 -64.29 9.66 17.49
C TYR A 691 -64.50 10.74 18.56
N GLY A 692 -65.38 10.50 19.52
CA GLY A 692 -65.68 11.46 20.59
C GLY A 692 -66.74 10.94 21.56
N LEU A 693 -67.33 11.87 22.34
CA LEU A 693 -68.37 11.57 23.27
C LEU A 693 -69.69 11.39 22.49
N LEU A 694 -70.27 10.19 22.57
CA LEU A 694 -71.54 9.85 21.91
C LEU A 694 -72.71 10.59 22.58
N LYS A 695 -73.49 11.33 21.78
CA LYS A 695 -74.75 11.94 22.24
C LYS A 695 -75.83 10.85 22.29
N ILE A 696 -76.23 10.49 23.49
CA ILE A 696 -77.32 9.52 23.69
C ILE A 696 -78.65 10.30 23.52
N ARG A 697 -79.42 10.01 22.45
CA ARG A 697 -80.78 10.52 22.28
C ARG A 697 -81.74 9.66 23.06
N ASP A 698 -82.72 10.26 23.73
CA ASP A 698 -83.74 9.62 24.56
C ASP A 698 -84.60 8.56 23.87
N GLY A 699 -84.26 8.10 22.71
CA GLY A 699 -84.95 7.05 21.96
C GLY A 699 -84.11 5.78 21.70
N ASP A 700 -82.82 5.77 22.12
CA ASP A 700 -81.86 4.71 21.72
C ASP A 700 -81.88 3.42 22.59
N PHE A 701 -82.77 3.36 23.60
CA PHE A 701 -82.98 2.20 24.49
C PHE A 701 -84.34 1.58 24.32
N LYS A 702 -84.86 1.47 23.08
CA LYS A 702 -86.01 0.58 22.86
C LYS A 702 -85.54 -0.84 22.56
N ARG A 703 -85.87 -1.75 23.45
CA ARG A 703 -85.80 -3.20 23.12
C ARG A 703 -86.78 -3.51 21.99
N PRO A 704 -86.54 -4.54 21.16
CA PRO A 704 -87.40 -4.97 20.08
C PRO A 704 -88.83 -5.37 20.57
N ASP A 705 -89.00 -5.60 21.87
CA ASP A 705 -90.22 -6.12 22.46
C ASP A 705 -91.16 -5.12 23.10
N GLY A 706 -90.94 -3.82 22.91
CA GLY A 706 -91.86 -2.75 23.24
C GLY A 706 -92.14 -2.46 24.73
N GLU A 707 -91.43 -3.11 25.67
CA GLU A 707 -91.63 -2.84 27.10
C GLU A 707 -90.79 -1.67 27.59
N ILE A 708 -91.49 -0.61 28.09
CA ILE A 708 -90.89 0.54 28.79
C ILE A 708 -90.57 0.05 30.20
N LEU A 709 -89.27 -0.02 30.56
CA LEU A 709 -88.88 -0.29 31.96
C LEU A 709 -89.27 0.92 32.81
N GLY A 710 -90.18 0.57 33.79
CA GLY A 710 -90.75 1.52 34.71
C GLY A 710 -89.74 2.39 35.49
N ASN A 711 -90.29 3.48 35.99
CA ASN A 711 -89.67 4.54 36.80
C ASN A 711 -88.88 4.00 38.02
N ASP A 712 -87.59 3.64 37.81
CA ASP A 712 -86.63 3.55 38.89
C ASP A 712 -85.71 4.76 38.87
N VAL A 713 -86.08 5.72 39.69
CA VAL A 713 -85.45 7.05 39.85
C VAL A 713 -84.08 7.02 40.53
N ASN A 714 -83.45 5.87 40.63
CA ASN A 714 -82.10 5.70 41.18
C ASN A 714 -81.13 4.97 40.26
N ALA A 715 -81.28 5.08 38.93
CA ALA A 715 -80.37 4.50 37.97
C ALA A 715 -79.28 5.49 37.65
N MET A 716 -78.13 5.11 38.04
CA MET A 716 -76.75 5.50 37.64
C MET A 716 -76.59 6.78 36.77
N PRO A 717 -75.56 7.61 37.09
CA PRO A 717 -75.16 8.76 36.24
C PRO A 717 -74.88 8.25 34.84
N SER A 718 -75.46 8.91 33.84
CA SER A 718 -75.22 8.65 32.40
C SER A 718 -73.71 8.51 32.15
N ARG A 719 -73.23 7.30 32.03
CA ARG A 719 -71.85 7.05 31.61
C ARG A 719 -71.71 7.59 30.19
N SER A 720 -71.15 8.76 30.09
CA SER A 720 -70.65 9.33 28.84
C SER A 720 -69.73 8.33 28.18
N ARG A 721 -70.16 7.73 27.05
CA ARG A 721 -69.39 6.71 26.34
C ARG A 721 -68.70 7.32 25.16
N PHE A 722 -67.40 7.08 25.06
CA PHE A 722 -66.60 7.46 23.89
C PHE A 722 -66.72 6.38 22.80
N GLY A 723 -66.95 6.82 21.56
CA GLY A 723 -67.01 5.91 20.40
C GLY A 723 -66.96 6.65 19.08
N PHE A 724 -66.91 5.87 17.98
CA PHE A 724 -67.11 6.45 16.65
C PHE A 724 -68.57 6.70 16.36
N GLY A 725 -68.89 7.83 15.69
CA GLY A 725 -70.21 8.18 15.23
C GLY A 725 -70.18 9.23 14.11
N PHE A 726 -71.36 9.55 13.59
CA PHE A 726 -71.53 10.54 12.52
C PHE A 726 -71.39 12.00 13.02
N GLU A 727 -71.17 12.92 12.07
CA GLU A 727 -71.21 14.35 12.34
C GLU A 727 -72.59 14.74 12.88
N GLY A 728 -72.66 15.23 14.12
CA GLY A 728 -73.91 15.53 14.85
C GLY A 728 -74.21 14.58 16.00
N ASP A 729 -73.79 13.31 15.97
CA ASP A 729 -74.00 12.31 17.00
C ASP A 729 -72.82 12.18 17.99
N VAL A 730 -71.72 12.90 17.69
CA VAL A 730 -70.48 12.87 18.50
C VAL A 730 -70.04 14.28 18.82
N ASP A 731 -69.76 14.56 20.08
CA ASP A 731 -69.01 15.74 20.52
C ASP A 731 -67.52 15.44 20.50
N GLN A 732 -66.81 16.06 19.55
CA GLN A 732 -65.39 15.93 19.44
C GLN A 732 -64.68 16.66 20.61
N LEU A 733 -63.59 16.11 21.07
CA LEU A 733 -62.73 16.75 22.06
C LEU A 733 -62.20 18.04 21.48
N LYS A 734 -62.56 19.21 22.08
CA LYS A 734 -61.98 20.51 21.68
C LYS A 734 -60.44 20.42 21.95
N PRO A 735 -59.60 20.81 21.01
CA PRO A 735 -58.16 20.89 21.27
C PRO A 735 -57.94 21.97 22.38
N GLY A 736 -57.47 21.50 23.56
CA GLY A 736 -57.05 22.35 24.66
C GLY A 736 -55.71 23.02 24.35
#